data_96639c51ed96ec6d70e55f11b5eb39d1
#
_entry.id   96639c51ed96ec6d70e55f11b5eb39d1
#
_cell.length_a   1.000
_cell.length_b   1.000
_cell.length_c   1.000
_cell.angle_alpha   90.00
_cell.angle_beta   90.00
_cell.angle_gamma   90.00
#
_symmetry.space_group_name_H-M   'P 1'
#
loop_
_entity.id
_entity.type
_entity.pdbx_description
1 polymer ?
#
loop_
_entity_poly.entity_id
_entity_poly.type
_entity_poly.pdbx_seq_one_letter_code
_entity_poly.pdbx_strand_id
1 'polypeptide(L)'
;MKADKSVMMLKKLMIICFWISSSILSIHPSLRAQNNDKTIIKGLITDRSLKPINNVSVILLRVKDSSLVKGSIADANGKFSFINIPFGKYYITASMLQYQAASTSTIVIDAEHADVNVPSLILQSETRQLETVIVSAKKPMFEQKIDRMVINVKNSVTDAGGSALDVLEKSPGVTVNRQNNNIAINGKKGVVVMINSKISYMPMESLVQFLGGISAGNIEKIELITTPPAKYDAEGNAGYINIVLINNPNTGINGSYFVTAGYGKRALGGAGTNINYRNGKLNIYGNYNFDYVTYEQPGEGITQLTKGANIINNSSTGIRHGQRNVNNLRMGIDYQLDSATIIGALVSGYNNYWTMDAVSTETIRKNTVIDTSIENATKEINHWQNLMTNLNFQHTFKPGRILYFDANYIYYHDNNPISYTNIFLNNSKQYLFTNEIRSGKITPINIGVLSMDYTTPLGTKTTMELGAKTTFSKFTNDVSVDNYKGNTWIPENMLTANYLLKENIAAAYSSFTFNLNPKTTIKVGLRYEYTTSNLGSTQTANIVDRKYGELFPTFYISQKLNEDNSVNFSYSRRITRPTFNDLAPFTIFFDPKTFFTGNPALQPAIANSIQASYLVKKLIFSISYTNEKNTIEGFQTQRIDTITNMLYLTARNFNSEQFATASFSLPIVVTKHWNMQNNINIDWRQINTSYNNLPVRITVFDYNINTTQRFTLPKDFTFEVTGFYYSTGYWGTSKTDPIYQVDAGIQKKFKNNKDILRFTANDMFNSGTTFKYVEKLPISGTYISGSFNFGMVAYKLTFTHNFGNNTLKEKRNRLTHAEDELNRVRN
;
A
#
# COMPACT_ATOMS: atom_id res chain seq x y z
N MET A 1 -4.03 18.32 36.28
CA MET A 1 -2.91 17.53 36.81
C MET A 1 -2.60 16.23 35.99
N LYS A 2 -3.15 16.05 34.80
CA LYS A 2 -2.83 14.92 33.90
C LYS A 2 -2.04 15.31 32.65
N ALA A 3 -1.88 16.59 32.36
CA ALA A 3 -1.11 17.07 31.20
C ALA A 3 0.42 17.01 31.40
N ASP A 4 0.86 16.99 32.64
CA ASP A 4 2.29 17.02 32.99
C ASP A 4 3.02 15.68 32.80
N LYS A 5 2.31 14.57 32.84
CA LYS A 5 2.95 13.23 32.66
C LYS A 5 3.31 12.90 31.22
N SER A 6 2.56 13.38 30.25
CA SER A 6 2.85 13.13 28.83
C SER A 6 4.02 13.96 28.33
N VAL A 7 4.13 15.21 28.77
CA VAL A 7 5.26 16.09 28.45
C VAL A 7 6.55 15.58 29.12
N MET A 8 6.44 15.02 30.32
CA MET A 8 7.59 14.41 31.01
C MET A 8 8.06 13.10 30.36
N MET A 9 7.14 12.34 29.75
CA MET A 9 7.47 11.12 29.03
C MET A 9 8.14 11.41 27.67
N LEU A 10 7.69 12.45 26.97
CA LEU A 10 8.29 12.93 25.72
C LEU A 10 9.71 13.50 25.98
N LYS A 11 9.88 14.25 27.06
CA LYS A 11 11.21 14.75 27.51
C LYS A 11 12.15 13.59 27.90
N LYS A 12 11.65 12.54 28.55
CA LYS A 12 12.45 11.33 28.85
C LYS A 12 12.81 10.55 27.59
N LEU A 13 11.91 10.47 26.60
CA LEU A 13 12.21 9.81 25.32
C LEU A 13 13.23 10.61 24.50
N MET A 14 13.14 11.93 24.46
CA MET A 14 14.16 12.80 23.84
C MET A 14 15.51 12.70 24.55
N ILE A 15 15.52 12.62 25.89
CA ILE A 15 16.76 12.46 26.67
C ILE A 15 17.38 11.09 26.43
N ILE A 16 16.59 10.02 26.31
CA ILE A 16 17.10 8.68 25.96
C ILE A 16 17.68 8.66 24.54
N CYS A 17 17.02 9.27 23.56
CA CYS A 17 17.57 9.42 22.22
C CYS A 17 18.83 10.28 22.19
N PHE A 18 18.91 11.31 23.01
CA PHE A 18 20.09 12.17 23.13
C PHE A 18 21.26 11.46 23.85
N TRP A 19 20.98 10.64 24.88
CA TRP A 19 22.01 9.84 25.58
C TRP A 19 22.53 8.67 24.71
N ILE A 20 21.70 8.07 23.92
CA ILE A 20 22.13 7.06 22.94
C ILE A 20 23.02 7.68 21.85
N SER A 21 22.73 8.92 21.42
CA SER A 21 23.57 9.62 20.44
C SER A 21 24.89 10.13 21.04
N SER A 22 24.94 10.51 22.31
CA SER A 22 26.17 10.98 22.95
C SER A 22 27.10 9.84 23.43
N SER A 23 26.53 8.65 23.70
CA SER A 23 27.38 7.47 24.09
C SER A 23 28.08 6.81 22.92
N ILE A 24 27.70 7.11 21.67
CA ILE A 24 28.34 6.56 20.45
C ILE A 24 29.53 7.41 19.98
N LEU A 25 29.67 8.64 20.48
CA LEU A 25 30.78 9.55 20.07
C LEU A 25 32.09 9.32 20.79
N SER A 26 32.22 8.30 21.67
CA SER A 26 33.42 8.10 22.49
C SER A 26 34.27 6.85 22.15
N ILE A 27 34.00 6.20 21.03
CA ILE A 27 34.85 5.09 20.57
C ILE A 27 35.67 5.56 19.38
N HIS A 28 36.82 6.12 19.65
CA HIS A 28 37.89 6.27 18.65
C HIS A 28 38.64 4.94 18.51
N PRO A 29 38.61 4.26 17.36
CA PRO A 29 39.58 3.23 17.09
C PRO A 29 40.90 3.92 16.82
N SER A 30 41.91 3.62 17.65
CA SER A 30 43.29 3.95 17.40
C SER A 30 43.73 3.35 16.06
N LEU A 31 43.90 4.19 15.06
CA LEU A 31 44.59 3.83 13.81
C LEU A 31 46.01 3.44 14.14
N ARG A 32 46.33 2.14 14.19
CA ARG A 32 47.70 1.68 14.03
C ARG A 32 48.14 2.00 12.61
N ALA A 33 49.13 2.86 12.49
CA ALA A 33 49.84 3.07 11.25
C ALA A 33 50.47 1.73 10.83
N GLN A 34 49.99 1.15 9.75
CA GLN A 34 50.66 0.06 9.05
C GLN A 34 51.87 0.64 8.33
N ASN A 35 53.04 0.09 8.55
CA ASN A 35 54.21 0.35 7.74
C ASN A 35 53.87 0.19 6.25
N ASN A 36 54.09 1.26 5.51
CA ASN A 36 53.97 1.27 4.06
C ASN A 36 55.25 0.66 3.45
N ASP A 37 55.35 -0.65 3.41
CA ASP A 37 56.22 -1.30 2.43
C ASP A 37 55.61 -1.05 1.06
N LYS A 38 56.32 -0.37 0.16
CA LYS A 38 55.92 -0.02 -1.19
C LYS A 38 55.76 -1.29 -2.04
N THR A 39 54.63 -1.92 -1.97
CA THR A 39 54.34 -3.06 -2.83
C THR A 39 54.03 -2.59 -4.25
N ILE A 40 54.63 -3.21 -5.25
CA ILE A 40 54.49 -2.84 -6.66
C ILE A 40 54.24 -4.08 -7.49
N ILE A 41 53.22 -4.03 -8.35
CA ILE A 41 53.03 -5.00 -9.41
C ILE A 41 53.14 -4.25 -10.75
N LYS A 42 54.04 -4.73 -11.63
CA LYS A 42 54.28 -4.11 -12.92
C LYS A 42 54.33 -5.16 -14.01
N GLY A 43 53.99 -4.76 -15.23
CA GLY A 43 54.00 -5.64 -16.38
C GLY A 43 53.90 -4.91 -17.73
N LEU A 44 53.89 -5.69 -18.79
CA LEU A 44 53.86 -5.22 -20.16
C LEU A 44 52.70 -5.86 -20.90
N ILE A 45 52.06 -5.09 -21.76
CA ILE A 45 50.98 -5.58 -22.64
C ILE A 45 51.44 -5.51 -24.10
N THR A 46 51.34 -6.62 -24.79
CA THR A 46 51.75 -6.73 -26.20
C THR A 46 50.69 -7.43 -27.06
N ASP A 47 50.78 -7.26 -28.35
CA ASP A 47 50.08 -8.11 -29.33
C ASP A 47 50.86 -9.43 -29.56
N ARG A 48 50.32 -10.30 -30.44
CA ARG A 48 50.95 -11.58 -30.84
C ARG A 48 52.32 -11.42 -31.50
N SER A 49 52.62 -10.23 -32.03
CA SER A 49 53.88 -9.89 -32.68
C SER A 49 54.88 -9.27 -31.68
N LEU A 50 54.58 -9.31 -30.39
CA LEU A 50 55.30 -8.71 -29.26
C LEU A 50 55.39 -7.17 -29.35
N LYS A 51 54.56 -6.52 -30.14
CA LYS A 51 54.49 -5.07 -30.22
C LYS A 51 53.66 -4.52 -29.02
N PRO A 52 54.18 -3.51 -28.29
CA PRO A 52 53.47 -2.91 -27.18
C PRO A 52 52.10 -2.30 -27.56
N ILE A 53 51.06 -2.51 -26.75
CA ILE A 53 49.75 -1.91 -26.93
C ILE A 53 49.52 -0.86 -25.81
N ASN A 54 49.27 0.35 -26.26
CA ASN A 54 49.00 1.47 -25.34
C ASN A 54 47.47 1.60 -25.03
N ASN A 55 47.13 2.39 -24.02
CA ASN A 55 45.76 2.70 -23.58
C ASN A 55 44.89 1.47 -23.25
N VAL A 56 45.50 0.34 -22.91
CA VAL A 56 44.79 -0.86 -22.45
C VAL A 56 44.32 -0.65 -21.02
N SER A 57 43.07 -0.88 -20.73
CA SER A 57 42.51 -0.90 -19.38
C SER A 57 43.01 -2.16 -18.63
N VAL A 58 43.71 -1.97 -17.52
CA VAL A 58 44.27 -3.04 -16.69
C VAL A 58 43.65 -2.97 -15.32
N ILE A 59 43.03 -4.03 -14.85
CA ILE A 59 42.41 -4.12 -13.55
C ILE A 59 43.00 -5.23 -12.71
N LEU A 60 43.29 -4.94 -11.45
CA LEU A 60 43.75 -5.87 -10.44
C LEU A 60 42.58 -6.36 -9.61
N LEU A 61 42.36 -7.67 -9.57
CA LEU A 61 41.23 -8.31 -8.92
C LEU A 61 41.72 -9.29 -7.84
N ARG A 62 40.97 -9.44 -6.76
CA ARG A 62 41.23 -10.45 -5.73
C ARG A 62 40.81 -11.83 -6.20
N VAL A 63 41.61 -12.84 -5.94
CA VAL A 63 41.32 -14.25 -6.32
C VAL A 63 40.10 -14.78 -5.55
N LYS A 64 39.89 -14.32 -4.30
CA LYS A 64 38.86 -14.84 -3.40
C LYS A 64 37.43 -14.57 -3.86
N ASP A 65 37.16 -13.40 -4.45
CA ASP A 65 35.80 -12.90 -4.75
C ASP A 65 35.70 -12.07 -6.03
N SER A 66 36.79 -12.02 -6.82
CA SER A 66 36.95 -11.19 -8.02
C SER A 66 36.61 -9.71 -7.82
N SER A 67 36.73 -9.20 -6.57
CA SER A 67 36.54 -7.78 -6.27
C SER A 67 37.67 -6.93 -6.84
N LEU A 68 37.32 -5.75 -7.38
CA LEU A 68 38.29 -4.79 -7.92
C LEU A 68 39.11 -4.18 -6.78
N VAL A 69 40.43 -4.30 -6.89
CA VAL A 69 41.39 -3.69 -5.97
C VAL A 69 41.91 -2.36 -6.51
N LYS A 70 42.33 -2.36 -7.78
CA LYS A 70 42.91 -1.16 -8.42
C LYS A 70 42.80 -1.25 -9.93
N GLY A 71 42.66 -0.09 -10.61
CA GLY A 71 42.72 0.04 -12.05
C GLY A 71 43.96 0.84 -12.47
N SER A 72 44.52 0.53 -13.65
CA SER A 72 45.60 1.24 -14.32
C SER A 72 45.33 1.27 -15.82
N ILE A 73 46.04 2.12 -16.53
CA ILE A 73 46.04 2.17 -18.02
C ILE A 73 47.47 1.98 -18.49
N ALA A 74 47.66 1.13 -19.49
CA ALA A 74 48.97 0.91 -20.07
C ALA A 74 49.46 2.19 -20.81
N ASP A 75 50.73 2.54 -20.58
CA ASP A 75 51.39 3.70 -21.17
C ASP A 75 51.70 3.53 -22.69
N ALA A 76 52.35 4.52 -23.28
CA ALA A 76 52.73 4.50 -24.71
C ALA A 76 53.64 3.30 -25.09
N ASN A 77 54.33 2.69 -24.12
CA ASN A 77 55.20 1.52 -24.29
C ASN A 77 54.51 0.23 -23.84
N GLY A 78 53.20 0.23 -23.62
CA GLY A 78 52.45 -0.92 -23.12
C GLY A 78 52.66 -1.28 -21.65
N LYS A 79 53.40 -0.48 -20.87
CA LYS A 79 53.72 -0.75 -19.44
C LYS A 79 52.61 -0.30 -18.55
N PHE A 80 52.31 -1.08 -17.53
CA PHE A 80 51.41 -0.74 -16.44
C PHE A 80 52.02 -1.00 -15.07
N SER A 81 51.52 -0.34 -14.05
CA SER A 81 51.92 -0.59 -12.65
C SER A 81 50.80 -0.34 -11.66
N PHE A 82 50.80 -1.09 -10.60
CA PHE A 82 49.97 -0.89 -9.41
C PHE A 82 50.88 -0.77 -8.20
N ILE A 83 50.76 0.31 -7.44
CA ILE A 83 51.56 0.60 -6.26
C ILE A 83 50.72 0.56 -5.00
N ASN A 84 51.31 0.27 -3.85
CA ASN A 84 50.66 0.19 -2.53
C ASN A 84 49.48 -0.82 -2.54
N ILE A 85 49.80 -2.07 -2.91
CA ILE A 85 48.84 -3.17 -2.92
C ILE A 85 48.94 -3.94 -1.60
N PRO A 86 47.81 -4.14 -0.88
CA PRO A 86 47.83 -4.94 0.35
C PRO A 86 48.30 -6.36 0.10
N PHE A 87 48.89 -7.02 1.08
CA PHE A 87 49.26 -8.43 1.00
C PHE A 87 48.02 -9.30 0.69
N GLY A 88 48.20 -10.26 -0.23
CA GLY A 88 47.09 -11.09 -0.68
C GLY A 88 47.34 -11.82 -2.02
N LYS A 89 46.31 -12.49 -2.52
CA LYS A 89 46.34 -13.20 -3.80
C LYS A 89 45.47 -12.47 -4.83
N TYR A 90 46.07 -12.17 -5.98
CA TYR A 90 45.46 -11.32 -7.00
C TYR A 90 45.61 -11.95 -8.38
N TYR A 91 44.88 -11.46 -9.35
CA TYR A 91 45.11 -11.66 -10.76
C TYR A 91 44.80 -10.36 -11.52
N ILE A 92 45.42 -10.20 -12.68
CA ILE A 92 45.25 -9.02 -13.51
C ILE A 92 44.41 -9.41 -14.74
N THR A 93 43.48 -8.55 -15.12
CA THR A 93 42.79 -8.65 -16.39
C THR A 93 43.02 -7.38 -17.19
N ALA A 94 43.49 -7.58 -18.42
CA ALA A 94 43.70 -6.51 -19.40
C ALA A 94 42.65 -6.58 -20.48
N SER A 95 42.03 -5.45 -20.80
CA SER A 95 40.98 -5.35 -21.83
C SER A 95 41.09 -4.07 -22.65
N MET A 96 40.86 -4.21 -23.94
CA MET A 96 40.83 -3.10 -24.87
C MET A 96 39.83 -3.40 -26.01
N LEU A 97 39.20 -2.32 -26.53
CA LEU A 97 38.28 -2.45 -27.67
C LEU A 97 39.02 -3.08 -28.88
N GLN A 98 38.37 -4.04 -29.56
CA GLN A 98 38.90 -4.81 -30.67
C GLN A 98 39.96 -5.86 -30.27
N TYR A 99 40.15 -6.12 -28.97
CA TYR A 99 41.01 -7.19 -28.47
C TYR A 99 40.26 -8.10 -27.51
N GLN A 100 40.57 -9.38 -27.53
CA GLN A 100 40.10 -10.33 -26.54
C GLN A 100 40.78 -10.07 -25.21
N ALA A 101 40.02 -10.00 -24.14
CA ALA A 101 40.54 -9.77 -22.79
C ALA A 101 41.50 -10.93 -22.40
N ALA A 102 42.64 -10.58 -21.80
CA ALA A 102 43.61 -11.51 -21.26
C ALA A 102 43.77 -11.36 -19.76
N SER A 103 44.01 -12.48 -19.07
CA SER A 103 44.20 -12.49 -17.61
C SER A 103 45.46 -13.23 -17.22
N THR A 104 46.07 -12.80 -16.11
CA THR A 104 47.24 -13.49 -15.53
C THR A 104 46.80 -14.70 -14.70
N SER A 105 47.75 -15.59 -14.43
CA SER A 105 47.68 -16.50 -13.29
C SER A 105 47.67 -15.75 -11.97
N THR A 106 47.44 -16.47 -10.86
CA THR A 106 47.43 -15.88 -9.50
C THR A 106 48.80 -15.29 -9.15
N ILE A 107 48.77 -14.03 -8.70
CA ILE A 107 49.88 -13.23 -8.21
C ILE A 107 49.78 -13.20 -6.69
N VAL A 108 50.85 -13.54 -6.00
CA VAL A 108 50.92 -13.46 -4.53
C VAL A 108 51.77 -12.25 -4.15
N ILE A 109 51.27 -11.40 -3.29
CA ILE A 109 51.94 -10.24 -2.70
C ILE A 109 52.06 -10.50 -1.21
N ASP A 110 53.30 -10.60 -0.74
CA ASP A 110 53.67 -10.80 0.65
C ASP A 110 55.00 -10.04 0.95
N ALA A 111 55.59 -10.26 2.13
CA ALA A 111 56.79 -9.56 2.53
C ALA A 111 58.02 -9.96 1.70
N GLU A 112 58.02 -11.14 1.10
CA GLU A 112 59.14 -11.64 0.26
C GLU A 112 58.92 -11.27 -1.21
N HIS A 113 57.67 -11.00 -1.62
CA HIS A 113 57.30 -10.67 -2.98
C HIS A 113 56.60 -9.28 -3.01
N ALA A 114 57.27 -8.24 -2.57
CA ALA A 114 56.73 -6.87 -2.53
C ALA A 114 56.88 -6.14 -3.88
N ASP A 115 57.82 -6.53 -4.74
CA ASP A 115 57.94 -6.00 -6.12
C ASP A 115 57.83 -7.18 -7.12
N VAL A 116 56.68 -7.28 -7.81
CA VAL A 116 56.35 -8.35 -8.72
C VAL A 116 56.25 -7.82 -10.15
N ASN A 117 57.09 -8.41 -11.03
CA ASN A 117 57.00 -8.19 -12.46
C ASN A 117 56.24 -9.38 -13.11
N VAL A 118 55.05 -9.11 -13.57
CA VAL A 118 54.21 -10.16 -14.21
C VAL A 118 54.62 -10.41 -15.67
N PRO A 119 54.50 -11.65 -16.16
CA PRO A 119 54.72 -11.96 -17.58
C PRO A 119 53.88 -11.06 -18.50
N SER A 120 54.43 -10.80 -19.70
CA SER A 120 53.70 -9.99 -20.69
C SER A 120 52.32 -10.57 -21.01
N LEU A 121 51.28 -9.72 -20.89
CA LEU A 121 49.91 -10.05 -21.27
C LEU A 121 49.74 -9.83 -22.76
N ILE A 122 49.44 -10.91 -23.49
CA ILE A 122 49.26 -10.86 -24.94
C ILE A 122 47.78 -10.70 -25.25
N LEU A 123 47.40 -9.58 -25.84
CA LEU A 123 46.04 -9.33 -26.32
C LEU A 123 45.91 -9.77 -27.81
N GLN A 124 44.89 -10.55 -28.10
CA GLN A 124 44.60 -11.00 -29.44
C GLN A 124 43.56 -10.10 -30.09
N SER A 125 43.85 -9.61 -31.30
CA SER A 125 42.88 -8.80 -32.06
C SER A 125 41.64 -9.62 -32.40
N GLU A 126 40.46 -9.08 -32.07
CA GLU A 126 39.16 -9.69 -32.37
C GLU A 126 38.44 -8.81 -33.41
N THR A 127 38.29 -9.27 -34.62
CA THR A 127 37.49 -8.60 -35.66
C THR A 127 36.01 -8.88 -35.40
N ARG A 128 35.35 -8.07 -34.53
CA ARG A 128 33.89 -8.05 -34.43
C ARG A 128 33.32 -6.95 -35.32
N GLN A 129 32.33 -7.27 -36.11
CA GLN A 129 31.49 -6.28 -36.75
C GLN A 129 30.85 -5.36 -35.64
N LEU A 130 31.04 -4.07 -35.82
CA LEU A 130 30.51 -3.03 -34.92
C LEU A 130 28.98 -3.12 -34.87
N GLU A 131 28.45 -3.75 -33.85
CA GLU A 131 27.09 -3.42 -33.42
C GLU A 131 27.12 -2.03 -32.82
N THR A 132 26.19 -1.19 -33.21
CA THR A 132 26.05 0.21 -32.86
C THR A 132 26.24 0.40 -31.37
N VAL A 133 27.25 1.16 -30.95
CA VAL A 133 27.45 1.58 -29.56
C VAL A 133 26.31 2.53 -29.17
N ILE A 134 25.30 2.01 -28.51
CA ILE A 134 24.30 2.85 -27.84
C ILE A 134 24.96 3.38 -26.57
N VAL A 135 25.40 4.63 -26.60
CA VAL A 135 25.78 5.36 -25.40
C VAL A 135 24.49 5.57 -24.59
N SER A 136 24.16 4.65 -23.71
CA SER A 136 23.07 4.85 -22.75
C SER A 136 23.60 5.77 -21.63
N ALA A 137 23.23 7.03 -21.64
CA ALA A 137 23.39 7.88 -20.49
C ALA A 137 22.75 7.18 -19.27
N LYS A 138 23.48 7.06 -18.15
CA LYS A 138 22.92 6.52 -16.90
C LYS A 138 21.70 7.34 -16.53
N LYS A 139 20.52 6.73 -16.59
CA LYS A 139 19.28 7.39 -16.13
C LYS A 139 19.43 7.75 -14.65
N PRO A 140 19.00 8.94 -14.22
CA PRO A 140 19.01 9.28 -12.80
C PRO A 140 18.19 8.29 -11.98
N MET A 141 18.56 8.07 -10.73
CA MET A 141 17.86 7.12 -9.83
C MET A 141 16.38 7.51 -9.67
N PHE A 142 16.10 8.79 -9.54
CA PHE A 142 14.74 9.35 -9.48
C PHE A 142 14.50 10.20 -10.71
N GLU A 143 13.43 9.89 -11.42
CA GLU A 143 13.00 10.66 -12.60
C GLU A 143 11.54 11.04 -12.41
N GLN A 144 11.27 12.34 -12.32
CA GLN A 144 9.89 12.79 -12.31
C GLN A 144 9.36 12.81 -13.74
N LYS A 145 8.36 11.98 -13.99
CA LYS A 145 7.52 12.03 -15.19
C LYS A 145 6.32 12.93 -14.92
N ILE A 146 5.57 13.23 -15.95
CA ILE A 146 4.48 14.20 -15.87
C ILE A 146 3.37 13.80 -14.89
N ASP A 147 3.03 12.51 -14.83
CA ASP A 147 1.94 11.97 -14.02
C ASP A 147 2.42 10.99 -12.94
N ARG A 148 3.74 10.76 -12.85
CA ARG A 148 4.35 9.79 -11.94
C ARG A 148 5.79 10.10 -11.63
N MET A 149 6.24 9.66 -10.47
CA MET A 149 7.66 9.56 -10.17
C MET A 149 8.17 8.17 -10.58
N VAL A 150 9.30 8.11 -11.26
CA VAL A 150 9.97 6.88 -11.67
C VAL A 150 11.25 6.71 -10.86
N ILE A 151 11.40 5.56 -10.23
CA ILE A 151 12.59 5.14 -9.49
C ILE A 151 13.28 4.08 -10.34
N ASN A 152 14.44 4.42 -10.92
CA ASN A 152 15.20 3.54 -11.81
C ASN A 152 16.06 2.57 -10.99
N VAL A 153 15.51 1.42 -10.63
CA VAL A 153 16.12 0.44 -9.71
C VAL A 153 17.33 -0.25 -10.33
N LYS A 154 17.30 -0.58 -11.62
CA LYS A 154 18.39 -1.25 -12.35
C LYS A 154 19.73 -0.53 -12.22
N ASN A 155 19.73 0.77 -12.02
CA ASN A 155 20.94 1.61 -11.94
C ASN A 155 21.37 1.90 -10.49
N SER A 156 20.65 1.37 -9.51
CA SER A 156 20.92 1.61 -8.10
C SER A 156 21.92 0.60 -7.53
N VAL A 157 23.09 1.07 -7.17
CA VAL A 157 24.12 0.27 -6.48
C VAL A 157 23.69 -0.06 -5.04
N THR A 158 22.86 0.79 -4.44
CA THR A 158 22.41 0.63 -3.04
C THR A 158 21.28 -0.38 -2.88
N ASP A 159 20.64 -0.79 -3.96
CA ASP A 159 19.53 -1.75 -3.95
C ASP A 159 19.97 -3.15 -4.38
N ALA A 160 21.22 -3.30 -4.81
CA ALA A 160 21.79 -4.59 -5.17
C ALA A 160 21.69 -5.58 -3.99
N GLY A 161 21.07 -6.73 -4.23
CA GLY A 161 20.82 -7.77 -3.22
C GLY A 161 19.61 -7.50 -2.29
N GLY A 162 18.88 -6.40 -2.50
CA GLY A 162 17.61 -6.12 -1.81
C GLY A 162 16.40 -6.77 -2.47
N SER A 163 15.22 -6.57 -1.87
CA SER A 163 13.92 -6.95 -2.43
C SER A 163 13.17 -5.73 -3.00
N ALA A 164 12.06 -5.96 -3.71
CA ALA A 164 11.15 -4.91 -4.14
C ALA A 164 10.66 -4.05 -2.97
N LEU A 165 10.39 -4.69 -1.85
CA LEU A 165 9.97 -4.01 -0.63
C LEU A 165 11.08 -3.11 -0.06
N ASP A 166 12.35 -3.56 -0.11
CA ASP A 166 13.51 -2.76 0.29
C ASP A 166 13.66 -1.50 -0.59
N VAL A 167 13.33 -1.60 -1.86
CA VAL A 167 13.34 -0.45 -2.78
C VAL A 167 12.20 0.51 -2.46
N LEU A 168 10.99 0.00 -2.21
CA LEU A 168 9.84 0.82 -1.83
C LEU A 168 10.09 1.58 -0.54
N GLU A 169 10.73 0.98 0.45
CA GLU A 169 11.08 1.65 1.70
C GLU A 169 12.03 2.84 1.52
N LYS A 170 12.89 2.77 0.50
CA LYS A 170 13.80 3.86 0.14
C LYS A 170 13.17 4.85 -0.85
N SER A 171 11.96 4.56 -1.32
CA SER A 171 11.27 5.38 -2.31
C SER A 171 10.67 6.61 -1.66
N PRO A 172 10.90 7.81 -2.21
CA PRO A 172 10.33 9.03 -1.69
C PRO A 172 8.80 8.99 -1.64
N GLY A 173 8.21 9.44 -0.55
CA GLY A 173 6.76 9.47 -0.37
C GLY A 173 6.12 8.12 -0.05
N VAL A 174 6.85 7.02 -0.07
CA VAL A 174 6.33 5.70 0.29
C VAL A 174 6.65 5.39 1.75
N THR A 175 5.66 4.93 2.47
CA THR A 175 5.82 4.37 3.82
C THR A 175 5.48 2.90 3.76
N VAL A 176 6.43 2.06 4.12
CA VAL A 176 6.23 0.61 4.25
C VAL A 176 6.32 0.26 5.73
N ASN A 177 5.27 -0.31 6.27
CA ASN A 177 5.28 -0.91 7.60
C ASN A 177 5.23 -2.44 7.45
N ARG A 178 6.38 -3.09 7.65
CA ARG A 178 6.51 -4.55 7.51
C ARG A 178 5.86 -5.29 8.66
N GLN A 179 5.70 -4.64 9.80
CA GLN A 179 5.20 -5.24 11.01
C GLN A 179 3.69 -5.45 10.93
N ASN A 180 2.97 -4.46 10.40
CA ASN A 180 1.53 -4.54 10.16
C ASN A 180 1.15 -4.74 8.68
N ASN A 181 2.16 -5.04 7.84
CA ASN A 181 1.99 -5.32 6.40
C ASN A 181 1.22 -4.22 5.66
N ASN A 182 1.61 -2.97 5.85
CA ASN A 182 0.94 -1.83 5.22
C ASN A 182 1.89 -1.02 4.32
N ILE A 183 1.34 -0.50 3.23
CA ILE A 183 2.03 0.44 2.32
C ILE A 183 1.15 1.68 2.16
N ALA A 184 1.75 2.86 2.27
CA ALA A 184 1.07 4.14 2.06
C ALA A 184 1.89 5.04 1.13
N ILE A 185 1.23 5.94 0.39
CA ILE A 185 1.87 7.01 -0.38
C ILE A 185 1.46 8.34 0.22
N ASN A 186 2.43 9.18 0.58
CA ASN A 186 2.22 10.50 1.19
C ASN A 186 1.24 10.44 2.39
N GLY A 187 1.36 9.38 3.21
CA GLY A 187 0.48 9.15 4.36
C GLY A 187 -0.90 8.59 4.04
N LYS A 188 -1.30 8.52 2.76
CA LYS A 188 -2.60 7.98 2.35
C LYS A 188 -2.56 6.46 2.31
N LYS A 189 -3.46 5.81 3.03
CA LYS A 189 -3.70 4.36 2.99
C LYS A 189 -4.60 4.01 1.79
N GLY A 190 -4.69 2.71 1.46
CA GLY A 190 -5.50 2.25 0.33
C GLY A 190 -4.81 2.45 -1.03
N VAL A 191 -3.47 2.44 -1.02
CA VAL A 191 -2.65 2.50 -2.22
C VAL A 191 -2.82 1.22 -3.03
N VAL A 192 -2.99 1.40 -4.32
CA VAL A 192 -3.05 0.31 -5.27
C VAL A 192 -1.66 -0.05 -5.75
N VAL A 193 -1.25 -1.27 -5.55
CA VAL A 193 0.04 -1.75 -6.06
C VAL A 193 -0.16 -2.52 -7.36
N MET A 194 0.57 -2.09 -8.37
CA MET A 194 0.64 -2.75 -9.67
C MET A 194 2.01 -3.39 -9.85
N ILE A 195 2.04 -4.51 -10.52
CA ILE A 195 3.27 -5.15 -10.99
C ILE A 195 3.23 -5.18 -12.50
N ASN A 196 4.15 -4.48 -13.15
CA ASN A 196 4.15 -4.31 -14.60
C ASN A 196 2.82 -3.73 -15.11
N SER A 197 2.31 -2.68 -14.45
CA SER A 197 1.02 -2.03 -14.70
C SER A 197 -0.21 -2.94 -14.52
N LYS A 198 -0.07 -4.04 -13.78
CA LYS A 198 -1.17 -4.92 -13.36
C LYS A 198 -1.42 -4.73 -11.88
N ILE A 199 -2.64 -4.48 -11.55
CA ILE A 199 -3.05 -4.36 -10.17
C ILE A 199 -2.86 -5.70 -9.46
N SER A 200 -2.24 -5.62 -8.29
CA SER A 200 -2.14 -6.76 -7.39
C SER A 200 -3.37 -6.78 -6.49
N TYR A 201 -4.26 -7.71 -6.74
CA TYR A 201 -5.46 -7.93 -5.90
C TYR A 201 -5.16 -8.74 -4.64
N MET A 202 -3.89 -8.87 -4.29
CA MET A 202 -3.51 -9.51 -3.03
C MET A 202 -3.96 -8.62 -1.87
N PRO A 203 -4.46 -9.20 -0.78
CA PRO A 203 -4.53 -8.49 0.49
C PRO A 203 -3.18 -7.88 0.81
N MET A 204 -3.15 -6.71 1.43
CA MET A 204 -1.92 -5.96 1.65
C MET A 204 -0.86 -6.77 2.41
N GLU A 205 -1.28 -7.61 3.34
CA GLU A 205 -0.42 -8.56 4.06
C GLU A 205 0.34 -9.50 3.12
N SER A 206 -0.39 -10.16 2.23
CA SER A 206 0.17 -11.09 1.24
C SER A 206 1.03 -10.37 0.21
N LEU A 207 0.64 -9.15 -0.16
CA LEU A 207 1.39 -8.32 -1.09
C LEU A 207 2.74 -7.90 -0.52
N VAL A 208 2.80 -7.48 0.74
CA VAL A 208 4.05 -7.12 1.42
C VAL A 208 5.00 -8.32 1.49
N GLN A 209 4.50 -9.51 1.81
CA GLN A 209 5.31 -10.74 1.80
C GLN A 209 5.81 -11.07 0.38
N PHE A 210 4.96 -10.97 -0.61
CA PHE A 210 5.30 -11.18 -2.01
C PHE A 210 6.39 -10.21 -2.49
N LEU A 211 6.25 -8.91 -2.20
CA LEU A 211 7.24 -7.90 -2.56
C LEU A 211 8.57 -8.10 -1.83
N GLY A 212 8.54 -8.65 -0.61
CA GLY A 212 9.74 -9.08 0.11
C GLY A 212 10.49 -10.23 -0.58
N GLY A 213 9.81 -11.03 -1.39
CA GLY A 213 10.39 -12.13 -2.17
C GLY A 213 10.92 -11.72 -3.55
N ILE A 214 10.49 -10.58 -4.11
CA ILE A 214 10.98 -10.10 -5.42
C ILE A 214 12.37 -9.48 -5.23
N SER A 215 13.39 -10.02 -5.90
CA SER A 215 14.72 -9.41 -5.91
C SER A 215 14.70 -8.03 -6.59
N ALA A 216 15.33 -7.03 -5.99
CA ALA A 216 15.53 -5.71 -6.59
C ALA A 216 16.30 -5.80 -7.94
N GLY A 217 17.16 -6.80 -8.11
CA GLY A 217 17.85 -7.08 -9.38
C GLY A 217 16.89 -7.43 -10.52
N ASN A 218 15.65 -7.81 -10.24
CA ASN A 218 14.62 -8.10 -11.23
C ASN A 218 13.73 -6.88 -11.54
N ILE A 219 13.94 -5.75 -10.89
CA ILE A 219 13.15 -4.53 -11.07
C ILE A 219 13.86 -3.59 -12.03
N GLU A 220 13.19 -3.19 -13.11
CA GLU A 220 13.66 -2.13 -13.99
C GLU A 220 13.46 -0.76 -13.32
N LYS A 221 12.23 -0.52 -12.86
CA LYS A 221 11.80 0.74 -12.25
C LYS A 221 10.57 0.54 -11.38
N ILE A 222 10.35 1.49 -10.47
CA ILE A 222 9.09 1.65 -9.74
C ILE A 222 8.48 2.99 -10.15
N GLU A 223 7.16 3.02 -10.37
CA GLU A 223 6.42 4.22 -10.74
C GLU A 223 5.41 4.55 -9.63
N LEU A 224 5.51 5.75 -9.06
CA LEU A 224 4.60 6.27 -8.04
C LEU A 224 3.65 7.29 -8.70
N ILE A 225 2.35 6.99 -8.72
CA ILE A 225 1.31 7.79 -9.37
C ILE A 225 0.41 8.36 -8.28
N THR A 226 0.68 9.57 -7.82
CA THR A 226 -0.07 10.22 -6.73
C THR A 226 -1.33 10.93 -7.19
N THR A 227 -1.38 11.30 -8.45
CA THR A 227 -2.55 11.91 -9.12
C THR A 227 -2.81 11.15 -10.40
N PRO A 228 -3.77 10.21 -10.42
CA PRO A 228 -4.00 9.36 -11.60
C PRO A 228 -4.58 10.14 -12.79
N PRO A 229 -4.04 9.98 -14.02
CA PRO A 229 -4.57 10.61 -15.22
C PRO A 229 -5.90 10.00 -15.72
N ALA A 230 -6.52 10.62 -16.73
CA ALA A 230 -7.84 10.27 -17.28
C ALA A 230 -7.98 8.80 -17.75
N LYS A 231 -6.87 8.13 -18.03
CA LYS A 231 -6.83 6.69 -18.34
C LYS A 231 -7.33 5.81 -17.19
N TYR A 232 -7.09 6.24 -15.97
CA TYR A 232 -7.59 5.56 -14.78
C TYR A 232 -9.02 6.00 -14.49
N ASP A 233 -9.78 5.17 -13.80
CA ASP A 233 -11.14 5.50 -13.42
C ASP A 233 -11.19 6.79 -12.60
N ALA A 234 -12.30 7.53 -12.70
CA ALA A 234 -12.46 8.79 -11.98
C ALA A 234 -12.61 8.57 -10.45
N GLU A 235 -12.84 7.34 -10.01
CA GLU A 235 -12.99 6.96 -8.61
C GLU A 235 -11.66 6.81 -7.88
N GLY A 236 -11.64 7.10 -6.57
CA GLY A 236 -10.50 6.92 -5.68
C GLY A 236 -9.47 8.04 -5.73
N ASN A 237 -8.71 8.20 -4.63
CA ASN A 237 -7.75 9.30 -4.45
C ASN A 237 -6.42 8.91 -3.79
N ALA A 238 -6.17 7.62 -3.50
CA ALA A 238 -4.98 7.18 -2.77
C ALA A 238 -3.72 7.06 -3.63
N GLY A 239 -3.86 6.86 -4.95
CA GLY A 239 -2.76 6.72 -5.89
C GLY A 239 -2.31 5.28 -6.14
N TYR A 240 -1.32 5.10 -7.03
CA TYR A 240 -0.85 3.79 -7.50
C TYR A 240 0.66 3.67 -7.36
N ILE A 241 1.14 2.47 -7.02
CA ILE A 241 2.55 2.05 -7.11
C ILE A 241 2.66 1.00 -8.21
N ASN A 242 3.44 1.28 -9.26
CA ASN A 242 3.67 0.33 -10.32
C ASN A 242 5.13 -0.17 -10.30
N ILE A 243 5.33 -1.44 -10.01
CA ILE A 243 6.64 -2.10 -10.02
C ILE A 243 6.85 -2.71 -11.41
N VAL A 244 7.77 -2.14 -12.18
CA VAL A 244 8.12 -2.61 -13.52
C VAL A 244 9.35 -3.51 -13.45
N LEU A 245 9.19 -4.76 -13.85
CA LEU A 245 10.25 -5.75 -13.79
C LEU A 245 11.07 -5.77 -15.08
N ILE A 246 12.35 -6.19 -14.99
CA ILE A 246 13.25 -6.30 -16.12
C ILE A 246 12.73 -7.36 -17.11
N ASN A 247 12.75 -7.01 -18.39
CA ASN A 247 12.37 -7.93 -19.44
C ASN A 247 13.51 -8.93 -19.72
N ASN A 248 13.50 -10.08 -19.05
CA ASN A 248 14.47 -11.15 -19.27
C ASN A 248 13.79 -12.35 -20.00
N PRO A 249 14.31 -12.83 -21.15
CA PRO A 249 13.72 -13.92 -21.92
C PRO A 249 13.97 -15.32 -21.35
N ASN A 250 14.65 -15.47 -20.22
CA ASN A 250 15.02 -16.77 -19.65
C ASN A 250 13.81 -17.64 -19.34
N THR A 251 13.92 -18.93 -19.56
CA THR A 251 12.94 -19.97 -19.22
C THR A 251 13.25 -20.59 -17.86
N GLY A 252 12.24 -21.14 -17.17
CA GLY A 252 12.40 -21.83 -15.90
C GLY A 252 11.27 -21.58 -14.90
N ILE A 253 11.55 -21.89 -13.64
CA ILE A 253 10.65 -21.67 -12.52
C ILE A 253 11.31 -20.81 -11.46
N ASN A 254 10.55 -19.92 -10.82
CA ASN A 254 10.93 -19.22 -9.61
C ASN A 254 9.72 -19.05 -8.68
N GLY A 255 9.99 -18.78 -7.43
CA GLY A 255 8.95 -18.56 -6.44
C GLY A 255 9.48 -18.41 -5.04
N SER A 256 8.56 -18.30 -4.10
CA SER A 256 8.84 -18.34 -2.69
C SER A 256 7.70 -19.00 -1.92
N TYR A 257 8.01 -19.49 -0.73
CA TYR A 257 7.00 -19.81 0.26
C TYR A 257 7.40 -19.19 1.61
N PHE A 258 6.41 -18.94 2.44
CA PHE A 258 6.61 -18.48 3.81
C PHE A 258 5.68 -19.18 4.78
N VAL A 259 6.12 -19.23 6.04
CA VAL A 259 5.33 -19.68 7.17
C VAL A 259 5.52 -18.68 8.31
N THR A 260 4.42 -18.29 8.93
CA THR A 260 4.39 -17.36 10.06
C THR A 260 3.71 -18.05 11.24
N ALA A 261 4.34 -17.98 12.39
CA ALA A 261 3.73 -18.31 13.67
C ALA A 261 3.82 -17.09 14.59
N GLY A 262 2.80 -16.82 15.36
CA GLY A 262 2.79 -15.65 16.23
C GLY A 262 1.82 -15.79 17.39
N TYR A 263 1.96 -14.86 18.31
CA TYR A 263 1.13 -14.76 19.49
C TYR A 263 0.89 -13.28 19.83
N GLY A 264 -0.35 -12.95 20.11
CA GLY A 264 -0.78 -11.65 20.64
C GLY A 264 -1.54 -11.88 21.94
N LYS A 265 -2.82 -11.57 21.95
CA LYS A 265 -3.71 -12.05 23.00
C LYS A 265 -3.99 -13.56 22.86
N ARG A 266 -3.96 -14.08 21.64
CA ARG A 266 -4.13 -15.49 21.29
C ARG A 266 -3.16 -15.85 20.16
N ALA A 267 -3.08 -17.14 19.80
CA ALA A 267 -2.27 -17.63 18.71
C ALA A 267 -2.73 -17.05 17.35
N LEU A 268 -1.78 -16.74 16.48
CA LEU A 268 -2.01 -16.35 15.10
C LEU A 268 -0.97 -17.00 14.19
N GLY A 269 -1.26 -17.12 12.92
CA GLY A 269 -0.31 -17.72 12.00
C GLY A 269 -0.76 -17.60 10.55
N GLY A 270 0.13 -18.01 9.66
CA GLY A 270 -0.16 -17.97 8.23
C GLY A 270 0.88 -18.72 7.42
N ALA A 271 0.53 -19.04 6.21
CA ALA A 271 1.44 -19.65 5.25
C ALA A 271 1.06 -19.19 3.83
N GLY A 272 2.04 -19.11 2.96
CA GLY A 272 1.74 -18.78 1.58
C GLY A 272 2.84 -19.20 0.63
N THR A 273 2.48 -19.23 -0.65
CA THR A 273 3.40 -19.53 -1.74
C THR A 273 3.11 -18.66 -2.95
N ASN A 274 4.15 -18.32 -3.69
CA ASN A 274 4.02 -17.78 -5.02
C ASN A 274 4.93 -18.56 -5.98
N ILE A 275 4.46 -18.76 -7.21
CA ILE A 275 5.16 -19.53 -8.24
C ILE A 275 4.99 -18.81 -9.57
N ASN A 276 6.06 -18.74 -10.34
CA ASN A 276 6.05 -18.31 -11.72
C ASN A 276 6.84 -19.30 -12.59
N TYR A 277 6.19 -19.85 -13.59
CA TYR A 277 6.76 -20.77 -14.55
C TYR A 277 6.69 -20.19 -15.94
N ARG A 278 7.84 -20.11 -16.62
CA ARG A 278 7.92 -19.65 -17.99
C ARG A 278 8.59 -20.68 -18.89
N ASN A 279 7.97 -20.96 -20.03
CA ASN A 279 8.55 -21.78 -21.07
C ASN A 279 8.21 -21.19 -22.45
N GLY A 280 9.21 -20.59 -23.11
CA GLY A 280 9.04 -19.92 -24.39
C GLY A 280 7.91 -18.90 -24.41
N LYS A 281 6.86 -19.18 -25.19
CA LYS A 281 5.68 -18.33 -25.35
C LYS A 281 4.69 -18.39 -24.17
N LEU A 282 4.80 -19.39 -23.33
CA LEU A 282 3.89 -19.65 -22.22
C LEU A 282 4.45 -19.11 -20.90
N ASN A 283 3.61 -18.43 -20.12
CA ASN A 283 3.90 -18.02 -18.77
C ASN A 283 2.71 -18.34 -17.85
N ILE A 284 2.92 -19.22 -16.85
CA ILE A 284 1.94 -19.58 -15.84
C ILE A 284 2.42 -19.03 -14.50
N TYR A 285 1.52 -18.45 -13.73
CA TYR A 285 1.85 -17.90 -12.42
C TYR A 285 0.70 -18.01 -11.45
N GLY A 286 1.04 -18.07 -10.19
CA GLY A 286 0.03 -18.12 -9.14
C GLY A 286 0.59 -17.81 -7.77
N ASN A 287 -0.30 -17.48 -6.86
CA ASN A 287 -0.02 -17.37 -5.44
C ASN A 287 -1.22 -17.88 -4.65
N TYR A 288 -0.93 -18.44 -3.50
CA TYR A 288 -1.90 -18.82 -2.48
C TYR A 288 -1.41 -18.37 -1.12
N ASN A 289 -2.31 -17.81 -0.30
CA ASN A 289 -2.04 -17.45 1.07
C ASN A 289 -3.19 -17.89 1.98
N PHE A 290 -2.83 -18.34 3.15
CA PHE A 290 -3.69 -18.62 4.27
C PHE A 290 -3.23 -17.79 5.47
N ASP A 291 -4.18 -17.08 6.12
CA ASP A 291 -3.92 -16.31 7.34
C ASP A 291 -4.99 -16.66 8.39
N TYR A 292 -4.53 -16.96 9.60
CA TYR A 292 -5.32 -17.15 10.79
C TYR A 292 -4.99 -16.05 11.78
N VAL A 293 -5.98 -15.21 12.09
CA VAL A 293 -5.81 -14.04 12.96
C VAL A 293 -6.84 -14.06 14.06
N THR A 294 -6.41 -13.90 15.31
CA THR A 294 -7.28 -13.71 16.47
C THR A 294 -6.99 -12.37 17.11
N TYR A 295 -8.00 -11.76 17.68
CA TYR A 295 -7.86 -10.48 18.38
C TYR A 295 -8.92 -10.31 19.45
N GLU A 296 -8.65 -9.41 20.40
CA GLU A 296 -9.58 -8.98 21.43
C GLU A 296 -9.75 -7.47 21.33
N GLN A 297 -11.00 -7.01 21.38
CA GLN A 297 -11.35 -5.62 21.29
C GLN A 297 -12.19 -5.18 22.49
N PRO A 298 -11.57 -4.77 23.61
CA PRO A 298 -12.30 -4.09 24.66
C PRO A 298 -12.80 -2.73 24.15
N GLY A 299 -13.99 -2.36 24.57
CA GLY A 299 -14.60 -1.10 24.19
C GLY A 299 -15.49 -0.56 25.30
N GLU A 300 -15.66 0.75 25.28
CA GLU A 300 -16.59 1.46 26.17
C GLU A 300 -17.30 2.56 25.40
N GLY A 301 -18.51 2.87 25.81
CA GLY A 301 -19.32 3.94 25.21
C GLY A 301 -20.17 4.64 26.24
N ILE A 302 -20.40 5.92 26.01
CA ILE A 302 -21.34 6.75 26.81
C ILE A 302 -22.17 7.53 25.80
N THR A 303 -23.50 7.42 25.96
CA THR A 303 -24.47 8.27 25.26
C THR A 303 -25.28 9.00 26.30
N GLN A 304 -25.22 10.33 26.29
CA GLN A 304 -26.01 11.18 27.14
C GLN A 304 -27.03 11.96 26.32
N LEU A 305 -28.27 11.91 26.69
CA LEU A 305 -29.37 12.62 26.06
C LEU A 305 -30.08 13.51 27.10
N THR A 306 -30.19 14.81 26.83
CA THR A 306 -30.95 15.73 27.65
C THR A 306 -32.37 15.88 27.07
N LYS A 307 -33.38 15.53 27.86
CA LYS A 307 -34.80 15.60 27.46
C LYS A 307 -35.58 16.41 28.52
N GLY A 308 -35.75 17.70 28.23
CA GLY A 308 -36.31 18.63 29.22
C GLY A 308 -35.45 18.68 30.50
N ALA A 309 -36.07 18.42 31.65
CA ALA A 309 -35.36 18.37 32.94
C ALA A 309 -34.65 17.03 33.22
N ASN A 310 -34.80 15.99 32.35
CA ASN A 310 -34.21 14.68 32.54
C ASN A 310 -32.96 14.53 31.73
N ILE A 311 -31.93 13.93 32.30
CA ILE A 311 -30.71 13.47 31.62
C ILE A 311 -30.75 11.95 31.61
N ILE A 312 -30.77 11.36 30.42
CA ILE A 312 -30.65 9.92 30.22
C ILE A 312 -29.18 9.67 29.85
N ASN A 313 -28.53 8.88 30.65
CA ASN A 313 -27.14 8.47 30.45
C ASN A 313 -27.09 6.98 30.27
N ASN A 314 -26.66 6.56 29.09
CA ASN A 314 -26.39 5.18 28.75
C ASN A 314 -24.88 4.96 28.74
N SER A 315 -24.36 4.07 29.55
CA SER A 315 -22.96 3.69 29.60
C SER A 315 -22.81 2.21 29.29
N SER A 316 -21.97 1.86 28.33
CA SER A 316 -21.67 0.49 27.91
C SER A 316 -20.19 0.16 28.08
N THR A 317 -19.91 -1.07 28.50
CA THR A 317 -18.57 -1.64 28.51
C THR A 317 -18.64 -3.05 28.00
N GLY A 318 -17.68 -3.47 27.20
CA GLY A 318 -17.70 -4.81 26.63
C GLY A 318 -16.38 -5.25 26.05
N ILE A 319 -16.32 -6.50 25.65
CA ILE A 319 -15.18 -7.09 24.97
C ILE A 319 -15.68 -7.95 23.80
N ARG A 320 -14.99 -7.85 22.69
CA ARG A 320 -15.21 -8.62 21.48
C ARG A 320 -14.02 -9.55 21.23
N HIS A 321 -14.30 -10.81 21.01
CA HIS A 321 -13.31 -11.82 20.64
C HIS A 321 -13.52 -12.20 19.18
N GLY A 322 -12.61 -11.73 18.32
CA GLY A 322 -12.65 -11.99 16.88
C GLY A 322 -11.66 -13.06 16.45
N GLN A 323 -12.08 -13.86 15.48
CA GLN A 323 -11.26 -14.85 14.80
C GLN A 323 -11.50 -14.74 13.30
N ARG A 324 -10.44 -14.74 12.50
CA ARG A 324 -10.52 -14.64 11.05
C ARG A 324 -9.63 -15.67 10.36
N ASN A 325 -10.23 -16.44 9.46
CA ASN A 325 -9.55 -17.35 8.54
C ASN A 325 -9.66 -16.78 7.13
N VAL A 326 -8.54 -16.45 6.52
CA VAL A 326 -8.50 -15.84 5.18
C VAL A 326 -7.74 -16.75 4.23
N ASN A 327 -8.38 -17.17 3.15
CA ASN A 327 -7.77 -17.89 2.05
C ASN A 327 -7.81 -17.01 0.81
N ASN A 328 -6.66 -16.78 0.17
CA ASN A 328 -6.55 -16.01 -1.06
C ASN A 328 -5.87 -16.86 -2.12
N LEU A 329 -6.45 -16.93 -3.32
CA LEU A 329 -5.90 -17.62 -4.48
C LEU A 329 -5.85 -16.66 -5.66
N ARG A 330 -4.76 -16.72 -6.42
CA ARG A 330 -4.65 -16.08 -7.72
C ARG A 330 -3.83 -16.96 -8.66
N MET A 331 -4.36 -17.21 -9.85
CA MET A 331 -3.69 -17.97 -10.89
C MET A 331 -3.90 -17.30 -12.25
N GLY A 332 -2.88 -17.31 -13.08
CA GLY A 332 -2.98 -16.71 -14.39
C GLY A 332 -2.06 -17.37 -15.40
N ILE A 333 -2.44 -17.21 -16.65
CA ILE A 333 -1.72 -17.71 -17.81
C ILE A 333 -1.61 -16.59 -18.84
N ASP A 334 -0.41 -16.41 -19.42
CA ASP A 334 -0.17 -15.55 -20.58
C ASP A 334 0.41 -16.39 -21.70
N TYR A 335 -0.12 -16.23 -22.89
CA TYR A 335 0.39 -16.88 -24.10
C TYR A 335 0.73 -15.85 -25.17
N GLN A 336 1.97 -15.84 -25.61
CA GLN A 336 2.46 -14.98 -26.67
C GLN A 336 2.20 -15.65 -28.02
N LEU A 337 1.14 -15.21 -28.73
CA LEU A 337 0.79 -15.73 -30.05
C LEU A 337 1.93 -15.51 -31.04
N ASP A 338 2.41 -14.26 -31.11
CA ASP A 338 3.52 -13.80 -31.94
C ASP A 338 4.30 -12.70 -31.22
N SER A 339 5.26 -12.04 -31.87
CA SER A 339 6.10 -10.98 -31.31
C SER A 339 5.29 -9.74 -30.89
N ALA A 340 4.10 -9.53 -31.46
CA ALA A 340 3.26 -8.35 -31.30
C ALA A 340 2.02 -8.62 -30.45
N THR A 341 1.55 -9.88 -30.35
CA THR A 341 0.25 -10.24 -29.80
C THR A 341 0.37 -11.16 -28.59
N ILE A 342 -0.32 -10.82 -27.53
CA ILE A 342 -0.39 -11.62 -26.31
C ILE A 342 -1.83 -11.72 -25.85
N ILE A 343 -2.27 -12.91 -25.49
CA ILE A 343 -3.54 -13.20 -24.83
C ILE A 343 -3.28 -13.70 -23.41
N GLY A 344 -4.25 -13.55 -22.55
CA GLY A 344 -4.09 -14.06 -21.20
C GLY A 344 -5.41 -14.22 -20.47
N ALA A 345 -5.40 -15.14 -19.51
CA ALA A 345 -6.49 -15.38 -18.57
C ALA A 345 -5.97 -15.29 -17.13
N LEU A 346 -6.84 -14.84 -16.24
CA LEU A 346 -6.56 -14.75 -14.81
C LEU A 346 -7.81 -15.16 -14.03
N VAL A 347 -7.62 -15.92 -12.96
CA VAL A 347 -8.62 -16.21 -11.94
C VAL A 347 -8.03 -15.78 -10.61
N SER A 348 -8.80 -15.07 -9.81
CA SER A 348 -8.44 -14.74 -8.43
C SER A 348 -9.68 -14.75 -7.53
N GLY A 349 -9.47 -15.00 -6.27
CA GLY A 349 -10.57 -14.97 -5.31
C GLY A 349 -10.08 -15.14 -3.89
N TYR A 350 -10.99 -14.90 -2.97
CA TYR A 350 -10.77 -15.18 -1.55
C TYR A 350 -11.98 -15.83 -0.92
N ASN A 351 -11.71 -16.56 0.15
CA ASN A 351 -12.69 -17.10 1.07
C ASN A 351 -12.30 -16.67 2.48
N ASN A 352 -13.06 -15.73 3.04
CA ASN A 352 -12.83 -15.15 4.34
C ASN A 352 -13.95 -15.57 5.30
N TYR A 353 -13.61 -16.30 6.34
CA TYR A 353 -14.52 -16.73 7.38
C TYR A 353 -14.14 -16.03 8.69
N TRP A 354 -15.00 -15.15 9.16
CA TRP A 354 -14.82 -14.38 10.36
C TRP A 354 -15.91 -14.68 11.37
N THR A 355 -15.51 -14.87 12.64
CA THR A 355 -16.43 -15.05 13.76
C THR A 355 -16.11 -14.06 14.85
N MET A 356 -17.14 -13.62 15.56
CA MET A 356 -17.01 -12.75 16.71
C MET A 356 -17.98 -13.19 17.81
N ASP A 357 -17.44 -13.40 19.01
CA ASP A 357 -18.20 -13.50 20.24
C ASP A 357 -17.97 -12.22 21.04
N ALA A 358 -19.05 -11.54 21.41
CA ALA A 358 -18.97 -10.30 22.21
C ALA A 358 -19.85 -10.42 23.44
N VAL A 359 -19.37 -9.87 24.54
CA VAL A 359 -20.15 -9.64 25.76
C VAL A 359 -20.03 -8.20 26.18
N SER A 360 -21.15 -7.61 26.58
CA SER A 360 -21.17 -6.23 27.07
C SER A 360 -22.21 -6.05 28.18
N THR A 361 -21.95 -5.06 29.02
CA THR A 361 -22.92 -4.59 30.01
C THR A 361 -23.26 -3.15 29.73
N GLU A 362 -24.53 -2.86 29.65
CA GLU A 362 -25.09 -1.53 29.47
C GLU A 362 -25.83 -1.10 30.72
N THR A 363 -25.64 0.13 31.17
CA THR A 363 -26.32 0.71 32.30
C THR A 363 -27.01 1.99 31.88
N ILE A 364 -28.32 2.02 31.97
CA ILE A 364 -29.14 3.18 31.66
C ILE A 364 -29.46 3.88 32.98
N ARG A 365 -29.13 5.16 33.06
CA ARG A 365 -29.47 6.03 34.22
C ARG A 365 -30.39 7.13 33.75
N LYS A 366 -31.43 7.36 34.55
CA LYS A 366 -32.26 8.56 34.46
C LYS A 366 -31.83 9.52 35.56
N ASN A 367 -31.24 10.64 35.14
CA ASN A 367 -30.50 11.54 36.02
C ASN A 367 -29.32 10.77 36.67
N THR A 368 -29.31 10.59 37.99
CA THR A 368 -28.25 9.87 38.72
C THR A 368 -28.64 8.45 39.10
N VAL A 369 -29.92 8.07 38.95
CA VAL A 369 -30.46 6.76 39.38
C VAL A 369 -30.38 5.74 38.28
N ILE A 370 -29.92 4.54 38.59
CA ILE A 370 -29.97 3.40 37.67
C ILE A 370 -31.44 3.05 37.42
N ASP A 371 -31.85 3.05 36.16
CA ASP A 371 -33.17 2.65 35.72
C ASP A 371 -33.17 1.19 35.28
N THR A 372 -32.24 0.82 34.41
CA THR A 372 -32.13 -0.50 33.82
C THR A 372 -30.67 -0.85 33.61
N SER A 373 -30.32 -2.11 33.82
CA SER A 373 -29.06 -2.70 33.36
C SER A 373 -29.35 -3.77 32.33
N ILE A 374 -28.49 -3.90 31.27
CA ILE A 374 -28.64 -4.90 30.22
C ILE A 374 -27.33 -5.65 30.09
N GLU A 375 -27.40 -6.96 30.21
CA GLU A 375 -26.27 -7.86 29.87
C GLU A 375 -26.51 -8.39 28.45
N ASN A 376 -25.55 -8.14 27.57
CA ASN A 376 -25.65 -8.51 26.17
C ASN A 376 -24.61 -9.57 25.83
N ALA A 377 -25.02 -10.58 25.09
CA ALA A 377 -24.17 -11.54 24.42
C ALA A 377 -24.49 -11.56 22.92
N THR A 378 -23.47 -11.34 22.09
CA THR A 378 -23.60 -11.32 20.63
C THR A 378 -22.70 -12.38 20.01
N LYS A 379 -23.23 -13.15 19.07
CA LYS A 379 -22.45 -14.03 18.21
C LYS A 379 -22.66 -13.64 16.76
N GLU A 380 -21.57 -13.39 16.06
CA GLU A 380 -21.60 -13.01 14.66
C GLU A 380 -20.72 -13.94 13.84
N ILE A 381 -21.22 -14.31 12.67
CA ILE A 381 -20.46 -15.03 11.65
C ILE A 381 -20.52 -14.19 10.39
N ASN A 382 -19.39 -13.96 9.76
CA ASN A 382 -19.34 -13.29 8.48
C ASN A 382 -18.53 -14.14 7.51
N HIS A 383 -19.18 -14.64 6.48
CA HIS A 383 -18.58 -15.49 5.45
C HIS A 383 -18.56 -14.75 4.12
N TRP A 384 -17.41 -14.17 3.79
CA TRP A 384 -17.17 -13.42 2.56
C TRP A 384 -16.39 -14.24 1.55
N GLN A 385 -16.97 -14.38 0.38
CA GLN A 385 -16.40 -15.05 -0.77
C GLN A 385 -16.31 -14.12 -1.96
N ASN A 386 -15.23 -14.24 -2.72
CA ASN A 386 -15.05 -13.52 -3.96
C ASN A 386 -14.43 -14.44 -5.01
N LEU A 387 -14.89 -14.32 -6.23
CA LEU A 387 -14.27 -14.89 -7.42
C LEU A 387 -14.22 -13.83 -8.51
N MET A 388 -13.04 -13.58 -9.05
CA MET A 388 -12.84 -12.74 -10.22
C MET A 388 -12.19 -13.54 -11.35
N THR A 389 -12.73 -13.42 -12.54
CA THR A 389 -12.14 -13.94 -13.78
C THR A 389 -11.83 -12.78 -14.72
N ASN A 390 -10.72 -12.86 -15.44
CA ASN A 390 -10.25 -11.86 -16.37
C ASN A 390 -9.75 -12.51 -17.66
N LEU A 391 -10.16 -11.97 -18.79
CA LEU A 391 -9.60 -12.27 -20.10
C LEU A 391 -9.04 -10.98 -20.68
N ASN A 392 -7.87 -11.05 -21.29
CA ASN A 392 -7.25 -9.86 -21.85
C ASN A 392 -6.44 -10.17 -23.11
N PHE A 393 -6.36 -9.14 -23.94
CA PHE A 393 -5.69 -9.15 -25.23
C PHE A 393 -4.82 -7.89 -25.33
N GLN A 394 -3.62 -8.03 -25.88
CA GLN A 394 -2.78 -6.90 -26.23
C GLN A 394 -2.20 -7.13 -27.62
N HIS A 395 -2.26 -6.08 -28.45
CA HIS A 395 -1.58 -6.08 -29.74
C HIS A 395 -0.75 -4.80 -29.89
N THR A 396 0.50 -4.96 -30.33
CA THR A 396 1.44 -3.88 -30.60
C THR A 396 1.65 -3.77 -32.10
N PHE A 397 0.95 -2.84 -32.75
CA PHE A 397 1.04 -2.62 -34.22
C PHE A 397 2.43 -2.15 -34.65
N LYS A 398 2.98 -1.19 -33.89
CA LYS A 398 4.33 -0.60 -34.06
C LYS A 398 4.81 -0.12 -32.69
N PRO A 399 6.10 0.15 -32.49
CA PRO A 399 6.59 0.74 -31.25
C PRO A 399 5.79 1.97 -30.86
N GLY A 400 5.22 1.96 -29.64
CA GLY A 400 4.36 3.02 -29.09
C GLY A 400 2.90 2.99 -29.55
N ARG A 401 2.49 2.13 -30.52
CA ARG A 401 1.09 1.96 -30.95
C ARG A 401 0.55 0.64 -30.44
N ILE A 402 -0.26 0.71 -29.37
CA ILE A 402 -0.69 -0.46 -28.59
C ILE A 402 -2.19 -0.42 -28.40
N LEU A 403 -2.85 -1.55 -28.61
CA LEU A 403 -4.25 -1.80 -28.28
C LEU A 403 -4.33 -2.80 -27.13
N TYR A 404 -5.12 -2.47 -26.12
CA TYR A 404 -5.51 -3.38 -25.04
C TYR A 404 -7.02 -3.61 -25.08
N PHE A 405 -7.42 -4.83 -24.81
CA PHE A 405 -8.79 -5.22 -24.51
C PHE A 405 -8.81 -6.03 -23.21
N ASP A 406 -9.78 -5.76 -22.34
CA ASP A 406 -9.89 -6.40 -21.03
C ASP A 406 -11.37 -6.68 -20.72
N ALA A 407 -11.67 -7.92 -20.29
CA ALA A 407 -12.99 -8.36 -19.89
C ALA A 407 -12.89 -9.01 -18.51
N ASN A 408 -13.68 -8.55 -17.56
CA ASN A 408 -13.70 -9.06 -16.19
C ASN A 408 -15.12 -9.46 -15.80
N TYR A 409 -15.22 -10.55 -15.04
CA TYR A 409 -16.42 -10.90 -14.30
C TYR A 409 -16.05 -11.10 -12.84
N ILE A 410 -16.82 -10.47 -11.94
CA ILE A 410 -16.58 -10.49 -10.50
C ILE A 410 -17.86 -10.95 -9.82
N TYR A 411 -17.72 -11.94 -8.95
CA TYR A 411 -18.76 -12.44 -8.08
C TYR A 411 -18.35 -12.27 -6.64
N TYR A 412 -19.25 -11.72 -5.82
CA TYR A 412 -19.16 -11.69 -4.37
C TYR A 412 -20.37 -12.38 -3.76
N HIS A 413 -20.13 -13.00 -2.63
CA HIS A 413 -21.17 -13.54 -1.77
C HIS A 413 -20.82 -13.27 -0.31
N ASP A 414 -21.68 -12.55 0.38
CA ASP A 414 -21.57 -12.29 1.81
C ASP A 414 -22.77 -12.92 2.53
N ASN A 415 -22.49 -13.74 3.55
CA ASN A 415 -23.49 -14.33 4.43
C ASN A 415 -23.10 -14.00 5.87
N ASN A 416 -23.93 -13.18 6.54
CA ASN A 416 -23.64 -12.61 7.83
C ASN A 416 -24.80 -12.80 8.82
N PRO A 417 -25.00 -14.01 9.39
CA PRO A 417 -25.93 -14.23 10.50
C PRO A 417 -25.36 -13.73 11.82
N ILE A 418 -26.21 -13.05 12.61
CA ILE A 418 -25.89 -12.52 13.93
C ILE A 418 -27.00 -12.89 14.91
N SER A 419 -26.63 -13.32 16.12
CA SER A 419 -27.57 -13.56 17.23
C SER A 419 -27.23 -12.67 18.42
N TYR A 420 -28.25 -12.12 19.02
CA TYR A 420 -28.17 -11.25 20.20
C TYR A 420 -29.04 -11.82 21.32
N THR A 421 -28.48 -11.91 22.52
CA THR A 421 -29.21 -12.25 23.74
C THR A 421 -29.05 -11.11 24.72
N ASN A 422 -30.13 -10.44 25.06
CA ASN A 422 -30.15 -9.26 25.93
C ASN A 422 -30.94 -9.60 27.21
N ILE A 423 -30.28 -9.61 28.35
CA ILE A 423 -30.88 -9.85 29.66
C ILE A 423 -31.10 -8.51 30.33
N PHE A 424 -32.35 -8.16 30.57
CA PHE A 424 -32.75 -6.90 31.22
C PHE A 424 -32.89 -7.11 32.74
N LEU A 425 -32.27 -6.22 33.49
CA LEU A 425 -32.25 -6.22 34.94
C LEU A 425 -32.79 -4.88 35.48
N ASN A 426 -33.49 -4.90 36.58
CA ASN A 426 -33.95 -3.66 37.24
C ASN A 426 -32.79 -2.92 37.96
N ASN A 427 -33.12 -1.84 38.66
CA ASN A 427 -32.19 -1.02 39.46
C ASN A 427 -31.51 -1.78 40.59
N SER A 428 -32.10 -2.87 41.06
CA SER A 428 -31.57 -3.77 42.11
C SER A 428 -30.87 -5.00 41.52
N LYS A 429 -30.59 -5.00 40.20
CA LYS A 429 -30.00 -6.12 39.44
C LYS A 429 -30.84 -7.42 39.45
N GLN A 430 -32.16 -7.33 39.70
CA GLN A 430 -33.04 -8.48 39.57
C GLN A 430 -33.48 -8.65 38.11
N TYR A 431 -33.60 -9.87 37.64
CA TYR A 431 -34.05 -10.23 36.33
C TYR A 431 -35.47 -9.70 36.04
N LEU A 432 -35.61 -9.09 34.88
CA LEU A 432 -36.90 -8.61 34.33
C LEU A 432 -37.37 -9.53 33.20
N PHE A 433 -36.60 -9.61 32.14
CA PHE A 433 -36.89 -10.44 30.96
C PHE A 433 -35.64 -10.60 30.08
N THR A 434 -35.70 -11.56 29.19
CA THR A 434 -34.70 -11.75 28.14
C THR A 434 -35.32 -11.38 26.78
N ASN A 435 -34.57 -10.61 25.97
CA ASN A 435 -34.89 -10.32 24.61
C ASN A 435 -33.85 -10.98 23.70
N GLU A 436 -34.31 -11.88 22.85
CA GLU A 436 -33.48 -12.54 21.86
C GLU A 436 -33.82 -12.01 20.48
N ILE A 437 -32.77 -11.64 19.72
CA ILE A 437 -32.86 -11.14 18.34
C ILE A 437 -31.90 -11.95 17.48
N ARG A 438 -32.32 -12.27 16.29
CA ARG A 438 -31.42 -12.72 15.23
C ARG A 438 -31.53 -11.80 14.05
N SER A 439 -30.41 -11.46 13.44
CA SER A 439 -30.38 -10.76 12.16
C SER A 439 -29.55 -11.55 11.16
N GLY A 440 -29.84 -11.38 9.89
CA GLY A 440 -29.10 -12.01 8.83
C GLY A 440 -29.04 -11.12 7.62
N LYS A 441 -27.90 -11.17 6.93
CA LYS A 441 -27.71 -10.48 5.66
C LYS A 441 -27.10 -11.49 4.68
N ILE A 442 -27.73 -11.65 3.51
CA ILE A 442 -27.19 -12.43 2.39
C ILE A 442 -27.07 -11.51 1.19
N THR A 443 -25.85 -11.33 0.69
CA THR A 443 -25.56 -10.32 -0.32
C THR A 443 -24.74 -10.89 -1.48
N PRO A 444 -25.39 -11.44 -2.52
CA PRO A 444 -24.71 -11.73 -3.78
C PRO A 444 -24.54 -10.47 -4.63
N ILE A 445 -23.33 -10.29 -5.18
CA ILE A 445 -22.99 -9.17 -6.08
C ILE A 445 -22.36 -9.75 -7.35
N ASN A 446 -22.86 -9.31 -8.51
CA ASN A 446 -22.33 -9.69 -9.82
C ASN A 446 -21.92 -8.43 -10.58
N ILE A 447 -20.68 -8.39 -11.08
CA ILE A 447 -20.17 -7.23 -11.81
C ILE A 447 -19.45 -7.72 -13.07
N GLY A 448 -19.87 -7.17 -14.23
CA GLY A 448 -19.19 -7.35 -15.51
C GLY A 448 -18.50 -6.05 -15.91
N VAL A 449 -17.24 -6.12 -16.36
CA VAL A 449 -16.47 -4.96 -16.82
C VAL A 449 -15.84 -5.26 -18.16
N LEU A 450 -16.03 -4.39 -19.14
CA LEU A 450 -15.36 -4.43 -20.43
C LEU A 450 -14.63 -3.11 -20.64
N SER A 451 -13.39 -3.17 -21.11
CA SER A 451 -12.60 -1.99 -21.44
C SER A 451 -11.71 -2.18 -22.64
N MET A 452 -11.43 -1.08 -23.30
CA MET A 452 -10.52 -1.00 -24.45
C MET A 452 -9.69 0.27 -24.34
N ASP A 453 -8.37 0.14 -24.49
CA ASP A 453 -7.43 1.26 -24.49
C ASP A 453 -6.56 1.23 -25.74
N TYR A 454 -6.38 2.36 -26.37
CA TYR A 454 -5.52 2.55 -27.52
C TYR A 454 -4.55 3.70 -27.29
N THR A 455 -3.25 3.40 -27.41
CA THR A 455 -2.18 4.38 -27.30
C THR A 455 -1.47 4.51 -28.62
N THR A 456 -1.21 5.72 -29.09
CA THR A 456 -0.49 5.97 -30.33
C THR A 456 0.33 7.27 -30.27
N PRO A 457 1.56 7.27 -30.77
CA PRO A 457 2.29 8.53 -31.01
C PRO A 457 1.67 9.32 -32.17
N LEU A 458 1.51 10.61 -32.00
CA LEU A 458 1.15 11.60 -33.02
C LEU A 458 2.39 12.43 -33.32
N GLY A 459 3.25 11.93 -34.22
CA GLY A 459 4.56 12.51 -34.47
C GLY A 459 5.58 12.18 -33.37
N THR A 460 6.61 13.03 -33.24
CA THR A 460 7.75 12.79 -32.33
C THR A 460 7.56 13.34 -30.91
N LYS A 461 6.66 14.32 -30.74
CA LYS A 461 6.49 15.07 -29.47
C LYS A 461 5.16 14.82 -28.78
N THR A 462 4.21 14.18 -29.44
CA THR A 462 2.85 14.01 -28.91
C THR A 462 2.48 12.53 -28.84
N THR A 463 1.90 12.12 -27.73
CA THR A 463 1.28 10.78 -27.56
C THR A 463 -0.20 10.96 -27.23
N MET A 464 -1.05 10.24 -27.93
CA MET A 464 -2.49 10.17 -27.67
C MET A 464 -2.85 8.84 -27.04
N GLU A 465 -3.69 8.90 -26.01
CA GLU A 465 -4.33 7.75 -25.36
C GLU A 465 -5.84 7.92 -25.48
N LEU A 466 -6.54 6.90 -25.96
CA LEU A 466 -8.01 6.83 -26.03
C LEU A 466 -8.47 5.57 -25.33
N GLY A 467 -9.63 5.60 -24.73
CA GLY A 467 -10.22 4.40 -24.16
C GLY A 467 -11.71 4.52 -23.89
N ALA A 468 -12.33 3.36 -23.74
CA ALA A 468 -13.72 3.19 -23.36
C ALA A 468 -13.84 2.06 -22.35
N LYS A 469 -14.77 2.22 -21.40
CA LYS A 469 -15.09 1.22 -20.37
C LYS A 469 -16.58 1.16 -20.15
N THR A 470 -17.11 -0.04 -19.90
CA THR A 470 -18.46 -0.21 -19.40
C THR A 470 -18.48 -1.21 -18.26
N THR A 471 -19.30 -0.90 -17.26
CA THR A 471 -19.49 -1.71 -16.04
C THR A 471 -20.99 -1.99 -15.89
N PHE A 472 -21.34 -3.24 -15.59
CA PHE A 472 -22.69 -3.69 -15.28
C PHE A 472 -22.68 -4.34 -13.90
N SER A 473 -23.37 -3.76 -12.93
CA SER A 473 -23.42 -4.26 -11.56
C SER A 473 -24.85 -4.63 -11.17
N LYS A 474 -24.97 -5.78 -10.53
CA LYS A 474 -26.19 -6.23 -9.88
C LYS A 474 -25.87 -6.64 -8.45
N PHE A 475 -26.45 -5.96 -7.51
CA PHE A 475 -26.34 -6.19 -6.08
C PHE A 475 -27.71 -6.55 -5.54
N THR A 476 -27.80 -7.67 -4.85
CA THR A 476 -29.00 -8.07 -4.10
C THR A 476 -28.62 -8.11 -2.62
N ASN A 477 -29.53 -7.70 -1.74
CA ASN A 477 -29.30 -7.70 -0.31
C ASN A 477 -30.57 -8.18 0.40
N ASP A 478 -30.56 -9.43 0.83
CA ASP A 478 -31.62 -10.03 1.64
C ASP A 478 -31.29 -9.81 3.11
N VAL A 479 -32.09 -9.00 3.78
CA VAL A 479 -31.94 -8.66 5.20
C VAL A 479 -33.14 -9.20 5.96
N SER A 480 -32.88 -9.92 7.06
CA SER A 480 -33.89 -10.40 8.00
C SER A 480 -33.54 -9.98 9.42
N VAL A 481 -34.52 -9.57 10.18
CA VAL A 481 -34.44 -9.33 11.63
C VAL A 481 -35.66 -9.97 12.27
N ASP A 482 -35.42 -10.88 13.20
CA ASP A 482 -36.48 -11.59 13.93
C ASP A 482 -36.30 -11.43 15.43
N ASN A 483 -37.39 -11.25 16.15
CA ASN A 483 -37.47 -11.24 17.60
C ASN A 483 -38.09 -12.55 18.12
N TYR A 484 -37.51 -13.13 19.16
CA TYR A 484 -38.07 -14.30 19.80
C TYR A 484 -39.16 -13.89 20.79
N LYS A 485 -40.39 -14.31 20.55
CA LYS A 485 -41.57 -14.01 21.40
C LYS A 485 -42.52 -15.20 21.42
N GLY A 486 -43.02 -15.57 22.60
CA GLY A 486 -43.99 -16.64 22.73
C GLY A 486 -43.54 -17.98 22.13
N ASN A 487 -42.26 -18.36 22.31
CA ASN A 487 -41.62 -19.56 21.78
C ASN A 487 -41.51 -19.61 20.23
N THR A 488 -41.67 -18.49 19.55
CA THR A 488 -41.55 -18.37 18.10
C THR A 488 -40.71 -17.19 17.68
N TRP A 489 -40.05 -17.30 16.54
CA TRP A 489 -39.36 -16.21 15.91
C TRP A 489 -40.34 -15.39 15.08
N ILE A 490 -40.48 -14.09 15.37
CA ILE A 490 -41.41 -13.18 14.71
C ILE A 490 -40.59 -12.18 13.92
N PRO A 491 -40.77 -12.07 12.58
CA PRO A 491 -40.08 -11.09 11.75
C PRO A 491 -40.39 -9.66 12.18
N GLU A 492 -39.35 -8.83 12.27
CA GLU A 492 -39.48 -7.40 12.42
C GLU A 492 -39.59 -6.76 11.01
N ASN A 493 -40.81 -6.57 10.55
CA ASN A 493 -41.10 -6.17 9.17
C ASN A 493 -40.47 -4.82 8.75
N MET A 494 -40.25 -3.92 9.69
CA MET A 494 -39.63 -2.63 9.41
C MET A 494 -38.11 -2.73 9.16
N LEU A 495 -37.48 -3.82 9.61
CA LEU A 495 -36.05 -4.06 9.51
C LEU A 495 -35.72 -5.24 8.57
N THR A 496 -36.75 -5.86 8.01
CA THR A 496 -36.63 -7.00 7.07
C THR A 496 -36.97 -6.53 5.67
N ALA A 497 -36.05 -6.71 4.72
CA ALA A 497 -36.29 -6.34 3.33
C ALA A 497 -35.34 -7.04 2.36
N ASN A 498 -35.80 -7.20 1.13
CA ASN A 498 -34.97 -7.60 0.00
C ASN A 498 -34.75 -6.40 -0.93
N TYR A 499 -33.50 -6.01 -1.07
CA TYR A 499 -33.11 -4.89 -1.91
C TYR A 499 -32.41 -5.36 -3.18
N LEU A 500 -32.66 -4.69 -4.29
CA LEU A 500 -32.01 -4.92 -5.57
C LEU A 500 -31.48 -3.58 -6.09
N LEU A 501 -30.17 -3.46 -6.21
CA LEU A 501 -29.50 -2.36 -6.89
C LEU A 501 -28.97 -2.86 -8.24
N LYS A 502 -29.32 -2.12 -9.31
CA LYS A 502 -28.72 -2.28 -10.64
C LYS A 502 -28.00 -0.99 -10.99
N GLU A 503 -26.74 -1.09 -11.32
CA GLU A 503 -25.96 0.06 -11.72
C GLU A 503 -25.16 -0.25 -12.98
N ASN A 504 -25.24 0.68 -13.96
CA ASN A 504 -24.43 0.61 -15.17
C ASN A 504 -23.63 1.91 -15.29
N ILE A 505 -22.34 1.79 -15.62
CA ILE A 505 -21.47 2.92 -15.85
C ILE A 505 -20.82 2.76 -17.21
N ALA A 506 -20.97 3.75 -18.08
CA ALA A 506 -20.28 3.82 -19.36
C ALA A 506 -19.31 5.01 -19.33
N ALA A 507 -18.08 4.79 -19.74
CA ALA A 507 -17.04 5.79 -19.71
C ALA A 507 -16.26 5.83 -21.03
N ALA A 508 -15.84 7.03 -21.43
CA ALA A 508 -14.88 7.23 -22.51
C ALA A 508 -13.87 8.30 -22.10
N TYR A 509 -12.62 8.15 -22.52
CA TYR A 509 -11.60 9.14 -22.25
C TYR A 509 -10.67 9.39 -23.43
N SER A 510 -10.11 10.59 -23.44
CA SER A 510 -8.96 10.94 -24.30
C SER A 510 -7.90 11.65 -23.46
N SER A 511 -6.64 11.43 -23.81
CA SER A 511 -5.51 12.07 -23.15
C SER A 511 -4.40 12.35 -24.15
N PHE A 512 -3.80 13.54 -24.06
CA PHE A 512 -2.71 13.98 -24.91
C PHE A 512 -1.52 14.37 -24.04
N THR A 513 -0.36 13.80 -24.34
CA THR A 513 0.91 14.14 -23.72
C THR A 513 1.78 14.86 -24.74
N PHE A 514 2.18 16.09 -24.42
CA PHE A 514 3.02 16.97 -25.25
C PHE A 514 4.40 17.12 -24.61
N ASN A 515 5.43 16.64 -25.27
CA ASN A 515 6.82 16.89 -24.91
C ASN A 515 7.28 18.17 -25.64
N LEU A 516 7.04 19.35 -25.01
CA LEU A 516 7.36 20.65 -25.64
C LEU A 516 8.85 20.78 -25.91
N ASN A 517 9.66 20.38 -24.95
CA ASN A 517 11.11 20.28 -25.02
C ASN A 517 11.62 19.20 -24.06
N PRO A 518 12.93 18.88 -23.99
CA PRO A 518 13.47 17.84 -23.10
C PRO A 518 13.22 18.07 -21.60
N LYS A 519 12.87 19.30 -21.20
CA LYS A 519 12.64 19.68 -19.80
C LYS A 519 11.17 19.89 -19.45
N THR A 520 10.29 20.13 -20.45
CA THR A 520 8.89 20.52 -20.22
C THR A 520 7.95 19.53 -20.89
N THR A 521 7.10 18.91 -20.11
CA THR A 521 6.03 18.03 -20.59
C THR A 521 4.69 18.53 -20.05
N ILE A 522 3.64 18.51 -20.88
CA ILE A 522 2.26 18.81 -20.53
C ILE A 522 1.41 17.59 -20.86
N LYS A 523 0.49 17.23 -19.97
CA LYS A 523 -0.53 16.20 -20.24
C LYS A 523 -1.89 16.77 -19.94
N VAL A 524 -2.83 16.61 -20.87
CA VAL A 524 -4.22 17.01 -20.75
C VAL A 524 -5.08 15.78 -21.00
N GLY A 525 -6.05 15.54 -20.15
CA GLY A 525 -6.98 14.44 -20.30
C GLY A 525 -8.40 14.85 -19.97
N LEU A 526 -9.35 14.24 -20.65
CA LEU A 526 -10.76 14.36 -20.36
C LEU A 526 -11.41 12.99 -20.37
N ARG A 527 -12.16 12.69 -19.32
CA ARG A 527 -12.97 11.48 -19.18
C ARG A 527 -14.42 11.90 -18.96
N TYR A 528 -15.34 11.25 -19.65
CA TYR A 528 -16.76 11.35 -19.42
C TYR A 528 -17.28 10.03 -18.89
N GLU A 529 -18.08 10.06 -17.83
CA GLU A 529 -18.76 8.88 -17.29
C GLU A 529 -20.27 9.14 -17.23
N TYR A 530 -21.05 8.20 -17.72
CA TYR A 530 -22.51 8.19 -17.61
C TYR A 530 -22.94 7.03 -16.74
N THR A 531 -23.67 7.31 -15.67
CA THR A 531 -24.12 6.35 -14.67
C THR A 531 -25.65 6.27 -14.68
N THR A 532 -26.16 5.05 -14.69
CA THR A 532 -27.56 4.73 -14.36
C THR A 532 -27.56 3.85 -13.12
N SER A 533 -28.28 4.24 -12.08
CA SER A 533 -28.32 3.50 -10.80
C SER A 533 -29.77 3.45 -10.33
N ASN A 534 -30.32 2.24 -10.18
CA ASN A 534 -31.67 2.00 -9.73
C ASN A 534 -31.67 1.04 -8.53
N LEU A 535 -32.19 1.51 -7.40
CA LEU A 535 -32.42 0.73 -6.18
C LEU A 535 -33.91 0.56 -5.96
N GLY A 536 -34.34 -0.66 -5.81
CA GLY A 536 -35.72 -1.01 -5.40
C GLY A 536 -35.69 -2.10 -4.31
N SER A 537 -36.87 -2.36 -3.77
CA SER A 537 -37.12 -3.53 -2.91
C SER A 537 -38.28 -4.32 -3.44
N THR A 538 -38.57 -5.48 -2.86
CA THR A 538 -39.76 -6.29 -3.14
C THR A 538 -41.07 -5.53 -2.83
N GLN A 539 -41.01 -4.54 -1.94
CA GLN A 539 -42.16 -3.76 -1.48
C GLN A 539 -42.28 -2.42 -2.21
N THR A 540 -41.16 -1.81 -2.60
CA THR A 540 -41.11 -0.47 -3.21
C THR A 540 -40.15 -0.49 -4.39
N ALA A 541 -40.68 -0.33 -5.59
CA ALA A 541 -39.88 -0.13 -6.79
C ALA A 541 -39.29 1.29 -6.82
N ASN A 542 -38.11 1.45 -7.42
CA ASN A 542 -37.49 2.77 -7.66
C ASN A 542 -37.35 3.63 -6.39
N ILE A 543 -36.90 3.05 -5.28
CA ILE A 543 -36.53 3.81 -4.07
C ILE A 543 -35.54 4.92 -4.44
N VAL A 544 -34.61 4.59 -5.34
CA VAL A 544 -33.70 5.53 -6.00
C VAL A 544 -33.63 5.19 -7.48
N ASP A 545 -33.86 6.18 -8.36
CA ASP A 545 -33.60 6.07 -9.79
C ASP A 545 -32.79 7.29 -10.24
N ARG A 546 -31.51 7.07 -10.57
CA ARG A 546 -30.56 8.12 -10.92
C ARG A 546 -29.96 7.88 -12.30
N LYS A 547 -29.88 8.96 -13.06
CA LYS A 547 -29.22 9.00 -14.37
C LYS A 547 -28.43 10.29 -14.44
N TYR A 548 -27.11 10.20 -14.51
CA TYR A 548 -26.25 11.38 -14.55
C TYR A 548 -24.99 11.14 -15.36
N GLY A 549 -24.49 12.20 -15.97
CA GLY A 549 -23.22 12.21 -16.70
C GLY A 549 -22.29 13.25 -16.09
N GLU A 550 -21.00 12.90 -15.93
CA GLU A 550 -20.00 13.75 -15.33
C GLU A 550 -18.72 13.78 -16.15
N LEU A 551 -18.10 14.96 -16.23
CA LEU A 551 -16.84 15.20 -16.89
C LEU A 551 -15.71 15.26 -15.85
N PHE A 552 -14.61 14.56 -16.13
CA PHE A 552 -13.43 14.45 -15.26
C PHE A 552 -12.18 14.94 -16.02
N PRO A 553 -11.96 16.25 -16.10
CA PRO A 553 -10.77 16.82 -16.67
C PRO A 553 -9.55 16.56 -15.77
N THR A 554 -8.39 16.33 -16.40
CA THR A 554 -7.08 16.26 -15.77
C THR A 554 -6.09 17.12 -16.52
N PHE A 555 -5.22 17.80 -15.78
CA PHE A 555 -4.15 18.61 -16.31
C PHE A 555 -2.88 18.40 -15.51
N TYR A 556 -1.76 18.28 -16.20
CA TYR A 556 -0.44 18.14 -15.59
C TYR A 556 0.57 18.95 -16.36
N ILE A 557 1.49 19.57 -15.64
CA ILE A 557 2.70 20.14 -16.19
C ILE A 557 3.89 19.71 -15.33
N SER A 558 4.94 19.26 -15.97
CA SER A 558 6.20 18.89 -15.33
C SER A 558 7.33 19.68 -15.96
N GLN A 559 8.09 20.36 -15.11
CA GLN A 559 9.26 21.13 -15.49
C GLN A 559 10.50 20.59 -14.79
N LYS A 560 11.45 20.04 -15.53
CA LYS A 560 12.78 19.72 -15.03
C LYS A 560 13.60 21.00 -14.96
N LEU A 561 14.09 21.35 -13.78
CA LEU A 561 14.99 22.47 -13.60
C LEU A 561 16.42 22.06 -13.92
N ASN A 562 16.84 20.90 -13.43
CA ASN A 562 18.10 20.21 -13.70
C ASN A 562 17.93 18.69 -13.52
N GLU A 563 19.03 17.92 -13.46
CA GLU A 563 18.97 16.45 -13.33
C GLU A 563 18.35 15.98 -11.99
N ASP A 564 18.53 16.76 -10.93
CA ASP A 564 18.12 16.41 -9.56
C ASP A 564 16.84 17.14 -9.10
N ASN A 565 16.39 18.16 -9.83
CA ASN A 565 15.30 19.03 -9.38
C ASN A 565 14.20 19.17 -10.43
N SER A 566 12.96 19.02 -10.00
CA SER A 566 11.78 19.23 -10.85
C SER A 566 10.60 19.81 -10.07
N VAL A 567 9.80 20.60 -10.76
CA VAL A 567 8.52 21.14 -10.29
C VAL A 567 7.40 20.51 -11.09
N ASN A 568 6.34 20.11 -10.41
CA ASN A 568 5.15 19.55 -11.03
C ASN A 568 3.92 20.26 -10.49
N PHE A 569 2.95 20.45 -11.37
CA PHE A 569 1.63 20.94 -11.03
C PHE A 569 0.60 20.02 -11.66
N SER A 570 -0.46 19.72 -10.94
CA SER A 570 -1.58 18.91 -11.43
C SER A 570 -2.92 19.45 -10.95
N TYR A 571 -3.93 19.25 -11.78
CA TYR A 571 -5.33 19.39 -11.45
C TYR A 571 -6.07 18.13 -11.85
N SER A 572 -7.00 17.69 -11.01
CA SER A 572 -7.93 16.59 -11.33
C SER A 572 -9.29 16.82 -10.70
N ARG A 573 -10.32 16.42 -11.43
CA ARG A 573 -11.68 16.26 -10.89
C ARG A 573 -11.97 14.77 -10.78
N ARG A 574 -12.53 14.33 -9.64
CA ARG A 574 -12.75 12.92 -9.31
C ARG A 574 -14.10 12.72 -8.64
N ILE A 575 -14.57 11.48 -8.60
CA ILE A 575 -15.82 11.07 -7.97
C ILE A 575 -15.53 10.01 -6.90
N THR A 576 -16.30 10.05 -5.82
CA THR A 576 -16.39 8.95 -4.85
C THR A 576 -17.86 8.51 -4.80
N ARG A 577 -18.12 7.28 -5.24
CA ARG A 577 -19.46 6.70 -5.20
C ARG A 577 -19.69 6.04 -3.85
N PRO A 578 -20.94 6.07 -3.32
CA PRO A 578 -21.27 5.29 -2.13
C PRO A 578 -20.92 3.81 -2.35
N THR A 579 -20.43 3.14 -1.32
CA THR A 579 -20.26 1.69 -1.36
C THR A 579 -21.64 1.01 -1.44
N PHE A 580 -21.67 -0.24 -1.87
CA PHE A 580 -22.93 -0.98 -1.89
C PHE A 580 -23.51 -1.16 -0.48
N ASN A 581 -22.64 -1.30 0.54
CA ASN A 581 -23.04 -1.39 1.93
C ASN A 581 -23.58 -0.04 2.47
N ASP A 582 -23.02 1.09 2.06
CA ASP A 582 -23.55 2.40 2.45
C ASP A 582 -24.98 2.64 1.95
N LEU A 583 -25.28 2.12 0.75
CA LEU A 583 -26.59 2.28 0.12
C LEU A 583 -27.64 1.30 0.65
N ALA A 584 -27.23 0.09 1.04
CA ALA A 584 -28.16 -0.98 1.38
C ALA A 584 -28.66 -0.83 2.82
N PRO A 585 -29.96 -0.61 3.04
CA PRO A 585 -30.52 -0.59 4.38
C PRO A 585 -30.47 -1.98 5.00
N PHE A 586 -29.47 -2.22 5.83
CA PHE A 586 -29.36 -3.41 6.68
C PHE A 586 -29.18 -2.94 8.13
N THR A 587 -29.50 -3.78 9.07
CA THR A 587 -29.41 -3.42 10.48
C THR A 587 -28.41 -4.30 11.21
N ILE A 588 -27.37 -3.69 11.76
CA ILE A 588 -26.43 -4.32 12.68
C ILE A 588 -26.54 -3.60 14.02
N PHE A 589 -26.91 -4.32 15.07
CA PHE A 589 -26.94 -3.81 16.43
C PHE A 589 -25.54 -3.86 17.04
N PHE A 590 -25.05 -2.75 17.55
CA PHE A 590 -23.84 -2.70 18.38
C PHE A 590 -24.16 -3.02 19.84
N ASP A 591 -25.34 -2.59 20.27
CA ASP A 591 -25.97 -2.83 21.53
C ASP A 591 -27.49 -2.70 21.35
N PRO A 592 -28.33 -3.04 22.35
CA PRO A 592 -29.79 -2.99 22.21
C PRO A 592 -30.38 -1.62 21.90
N LYS A 593 -29.60 -0.56 22.03
CA LYS A 593 -30.02 0.84 21.81
C LYS A 593 -29.30 1.52 20.65
N THR A 594 -28.26 0.89 20.08
CA THR A 594 -27.45 1.47 19.02
C THR A 594 -27.34 0.53 17.83
N PHE A 595 -27.74 0.97 16.65
CA PHE A 595 -27.55 0.18 15.44
C PHE A 595 -27.09 1.02 14.25
N PHE A 596 -26.43 0.34 13.34
CA PHE A 596 -26.02 0.87 12.03
C PHE A 596 -26.98 0.43 10.95
N THR A 597 -27.26 1.34 10.00
CA THR A 597 -28.04 1.04 8.81
C THR A 597 -27.50 1.79 7.59
N GLY A 598 -27.65 1.23 6.39
CA GLY A 598 -27.32 1.93 5.16
C GLY A 598 -28.27 3.08 4.83
N ASN A 599 -27.87 3.94 3.92
CA ASN A 599 -28.61 5.12 3.49
C ASN A 599 -28.77 5.17 1.96
N PRO A 600 -29.93 4.78 1.41
CA PRO A 600 -30.16 4.81 -0.04
C PRO A 600 -30.17 6.22 -0.64
N ALA A 601 -30.31 7.27 0.19
CA ALA A 601 -30.36 8.66 -0.28
C ALA A 601 -28.98 9.24 -0.62
N LEU A 602 -27.88 8.54 -0.32
CA LEU A 602 -26.53 9.00 -0.56
C LEU A 602 -26.29 9.39 -2.02
N GLN A 603 -25.66 10.56 -2.20
CA GLN A 603 -25.20 11.08 -3.48
C GLN A 603 -23.70 10.80 -3.66
N PRO A 604 -23.20 10.65 -4.87
CA PRO A 604 -21.76 10.62 -5.10
C PRO A 604 -21.10 11.93 -4.66
N ALA A 605 -19.89 11.83 -4.09
CA ALA A 605 -19.08 12.99 -3.80
C ALA A 605 -18.22 13.37 -5.00
N ILE A 606 -18.03 14.66 -5.24
CA ILE A 606 -17.23 15.20 -6.35
C ILE A 606 -16.13 16.09 -5.78
N ALA A 607 -14.89 15.68 -6.00
CA ALA A 607 -13.68 16.38 -5.57
C ALA A 607 -12.99 17.09 -6.72
N ASN A 608 -12.57 18.34 -6.49
CA ASN A 608 -11.65 19.08 -7.35
C ASN A 608 -10.35 19.30 -6.58
N SER A 609 -9.25 18.80 -7.11
CA SER A 609 -7.94 18.83 -6.45
C SER A 609 -6.90 19.52 -7.30
N ILE A 610 -6.12 20.39 -6.69
CA ILE A 610 -4.89 20.96 -7.25
C ILE A 610 -3.71 20.51 -6.38
N GLN A 611 -2.59 20.21 -7.01
CA GLN A 611 -1.36 19.85 -6.30
C GLN A 611 -0.15 20.48 -6.99
N ALA A 612 0.74 21.03 -6.19
CA ALA A 612 2.08 21.42 -6.61
C ALA A 612 3.10 20.60 -5.83
N SER A 613 4.14 20.12 -6.50
CA SER A 613 5.22 19.38 -5.85
C SER A 613 6.59 19.80 -6.37
N TYR A 614 7.55 19.82 -5.48
CA TYR A 614 8.94 20.11 -5.75
C TYR A 614 9.82 18.95 -5.30
N LEU A 615 10.48 18.31 -6.25
CA LEU A 615 11.50 17.31 -6.01
C LEU A 615 12.87 17.97 -5.98
N VAL A 616 13.61 17.77 -4.90
CA VAL A 616 15.00 18.22 -4.72
C VAL A 616 15.83 16.99 -4.36
N LYS A 617 16.64 16.49 -5.29
CA LYS A 617 17.39 15.23 -5.14
C LYS A 617 16.44 14.07 -4.78
N LYS A 618 16.35 13.75 -3.50
CA LYS A 618 15.47 12.68 -2.96
C LYS A 618 14.33 13.21 -2.09
N LEU A 619 14.35 14.50 -1.76
CA LEU A 619 13.34 15.14 -0.92
C LEU A 619 12.16 15.56 -1.77
N ILE A 620 10.94 15.33 -1.26
CA ILE A 620 9.72 15.79 -1.92
C ILE A 620 8.98 16.71 -0.96
N PHE A 621 8.62 17.87 -1.49
CA PHE A 621 7.70 18.81 -0.85
C PHE A 621 6.47 18.92 -1.74
N SER A 622 5.29 18.80 -1.17
CA SER A 622 4.06 19.00 -1.94
C SER A 622 3.03 19.77 -1.13
N ILE A 623 2.25 20.57 -1.83
CA ILE A 623 1.08 21.26 -1.30
C ILE A 623 -0.08 20.89 -2.19
N SER A 624 -1.18 20.49 -1.59
CA SER A 624 -2.43 20.18 -2.28
C SER A 624 -3.59 20.90 -1.63
N TYR A 625 -4.58 21.26 -2.45
CA TYR A 625 -5.88 21.73 -1.99
C TYR A 625 -6.96 20.95 -2.70
N THR A 626 -7.93 20.47 -1.94
CA THR A 626 -9.10 19.75 -2.46
C THR A 626 -10.37 20.36 -1.91
N ASN A 627 -11.33 20.58 -2.78
CA ASN A 627 -12.70 20.93 -2.43
C ASN A 627 -13.63 19.80 -2.90
N GLU A 628 -14.23 19.10 -1.94
CA GLU A 628 -15.14 17.99 -2.18
C GLU A 628 -16.56 18.41 -1.81
N LYS A 629 -17.52 18.15 -2.69
CA LYS A 629 -18.96 18.35 -2.48
C LYS A 629 -19.64 17.03 -2.25
N ASN A 630 -20.66 17.02 -1.40
CA ASN A 630 -21.40 15.81 -1.01
C ASN A 630 -20.47 14.74 -0.41
N THR A 631 -19.45 15.13 0.36
CA THR A 631 -18.52 14.19 1.00
C THR A 631 -19.28 13.11 1.75
N ILE A 632 -18.93 11.85 1.50
CA ILE A 632 -19.59 10.70 2.14
C ILE A 632 -18.84 10.35 3.40
N GLU A 633 -19.51 10.46 4.55
CA GLU A 633 -18.97 10.09 5.85
C GLU A 633 -19.79 8.95 6.47
N GLY A 634 -19.09 7.85 6.81
CA GLY A 634 -19.70 6.68 7.44
C GLY A 634 -19.97 6.85 8.93
N PHE A 635 -20.82 6.01 9.49
CA PHE A 635 -21.09 5.91 10.94
C PHE A 635 -21.48 7.22 11.62
N GLN A 636 -22.19 8.10 10.92
CA GLN A 636 -22.62 9.38 11.47
C GLN A 636 -23.95 9.24 12.22
N THR A 637 -24.02 9.87 13.38
CA THR A 637 -25.27 9.94 14.15
C THR A 637 -26.35 10.66 13.34
N GLN A 638 -27.48 9.98 13.07
CA GLN A 638 -28.59 10.56 12.31
C GLN A 638 -29.71 11.01 13.20
N ARG A 639 -30.13 10.14 14.08
CA ARG A 639 -31.30 10.34 14.89
C ARG A 639 -31.18 9.59 16.18
N ILE A 640 -31.66 10.20 17.24
CA ILE A 640 -31.99 9.52 18.48
C ILE A 640 -33.50 9.51 18.55
N ASP A 641 -34.10 8.31 18.58
CA ASP A 641 -35.50 8.18 18.90
C ASP A 641 -35.71 8.53 20.37
N THR A 642 -36.34 9.64 20.62
CA THR A 642 -36.55 10.15 21.99
C THR A 642 -37.58 9.35 22.79
N ILE A 643 -38.32 8.43 22.15
CA ILE A 643 -39.29 7.54 22.83
C ILE A 643 -38.55 6.29 23.31
N THR A 644 -37.81 5.63 22.41
CA THR A 644 -37.11 4.37 22.67
C THR A 644 -35.66 4.57 23.13
N ASN A 645 -35.11 5.77 23.02
CA ASN A 645 -33.68 6.11 23.20
C ASN A 645 -32.73 5.34 22.28
N MET A 646 -33.19 4.98 21.08
CA MET A 646 -32.38 4.28 20.10
C MET A 646 -31.56 5.27 19.29
N LEU A 647 -30.27 4.96 19.12
CA LEU A 647 -29.32 5.71 18.29
C LEU A 647 -29.13 5.03 16.93
N TYR A 648 -29.36 5.79 15.86
CA TYR A 648 -29.17 5.34 14.49
C TYR A 648 -27.87 5.92 13.94
N LEU A 649 -26.96 5.05 13.50
CA LEU A 649 -25.76 5.42 12.81
C LEU A 649 -25.90 5.05 11.33
N THR A 650 -25.48 5.94 10.44
CA THR A 650 -25.51 5.67 8.99
C THR A 650 -24.51 6.53 8.25
N ALA A 651 -24.22 6.19 7.01
CA ALA A 651 -23.43 7.04 6.13
C ALA A 651 -24.26 8.28 5.72
N ARG A 652 -23.61 9.44 5.62
CA ARG A 652 -24.23 10.71 5.23
C ARG A 652 -23.41 11.46 4.21
N ASN A 653 -24.07 12.23 3.36
CA ASN A 653 -23.43 13.30 2.62
C ASN A 653 -23.31 14.56 3.49
N PHE A 654 -22.10 15.04 3.66
CA PHE A 654 -21.84 16.38 4.14
C PHE A 654 -21.92 17.36 2.98
N ASN A 655 -22.31 18.60 3.22
CA ASN A 655 -22.48 19.60 2.17
C ASN A 655 -21.18 19.80 1.37
N SER A 656 -20.06 19.94 2.10
CA SER A 656 -18.73 20.02 1.51
C SER A 656 -17.64 19.79 2.54
N GLU A 657 -16.52 19.32 2.06
CA GLU A 657 -15.27 19.26 2.79
C GLU A 657 -14.15 19.91 1.97
N GLN A 658 -13.37 20.77 2.63
CA GLN A 658 -12.20 21.39 2.03
C GLN A 658 -10.99 20.97 2.85
N PHE A 659 -9.92 20.57 2.17
CA PHE A 659 -8.67 20.25 2.85
C PHE A 659 -7.47 20.74 2.06
N ALA A 660 -6.52 21.33 2.80
CA ALA A 660 -5.22 21.69 2.30
C ALA A 660 -4.17 20.86 3.04
N THR A 661 -3.31 20.18 2.31
CA THR A 661 -2.27 19.32 2.86
C THR A 661 -0.90 19.81 2.42
N ALA A 662 0.02 20.02 3.38
CA ALA A 662 1.45 20.14 3.13
C ALA A 662 2.14 18.83 3.50
N SER A 663 2.81 18.20 2.52
CA SER A 663 3.48 16.90 2.69
C SER A 663 4.98 17.04 2.49
N PHE A 664 5.75 16.39 3.38
CA PHE A 664 7.21 16.35 3.36
C PHE A 664 7.63 14.89 3.39
N SER A 665 8.37 14.46 2.36
CA SER A 665 8.99 13.14 2.33
C SER A 665 10.50 13.29 2.39
N LEU A 666 11.11 12.77 3.45
CA LEU A 666 12.49 13.02 3.86
C LEU A 666 13.24 11.70 4.04
N PRO A 667 13.70 11.06 2.95
CA PRO A 667 14.63 9.94 3.03
C PRO A 667 16.03 10.44 3.40
N ILE A 668 16.53 10.05 4.56
CA ILE A 668 17.82 10.49 5.11
C ILE A 668 18.74 9.29 5.28
N VAL A 669 19.91 9.34 4.68
CA VAL A 669 20.99 8.40 4.92
C VAL A 669 21.90 9.01 6.00
N VAL A 670 21.73 8.57 7.25
CA VAL A 670 22.51 9.09 8.38
C VAL A 670 23.92 8.53 8.33
N THR A 671 24.02 7.20 8.11
CA THR A 671 25.29 6.51 7.87
C THR A 671 25.08 5.38 6.87
N LYS A 672 26.14 4.71 6.42
CA LYS A 672 26.02 3.48 5.59
C LYS A 672 25.21 2.35 6.25
N HIS A 673 25.05 2.42 7.57
CA HIS A 673 24.34 1.42 8.37
C HIS A 673 22.99 1.91 8.90
N TRP A 674 22.69 3.20 8.83
CA TRP A 674 21.45 3.79 9.33
C TRP A 674 20.76 4.66 8.27
N ASN A 675 19.59 4.23 7.87
CA ASN A 675 18.70 4.95 6.95
C ASN A 675 17.40 5.29 7.65
N MET A 676 16.89 6.47 7.37
CA MET A 676 15.62 6.96 7.89
C MET A 676 14.70 7.31 6.71
N GLN A 677 13.45 6.93 6.80
CA GLN A 677 12.38 7.43 5.94
C GLN A 677 11.36 8.14 6.84
N ASN A 678 11.18 9.43 6.62
CA ASN A 678 10.23 10.22 7.38
C ASN A 678 9.23 10.86 6.42
N ASN A 679 7.93 10.72 6.74
CA ASN A 679 6.85 11.38 6.02
C ASN A 679 6.03 12.16 7.04
N ILE A 680 5.85 13.45 6.77
CA ILE A 680 5.11 14.38 7.62
C ILE A 680 4.03 15.00 6.75
N ASN A 681 2.78 14.94 7.19
CA ASN A 681 1.68 15.68 6.59
C ASN A 681 1.09 16.62 7.63
N ILE A 682 0.79 17.83 7.18
CA ILE A 682 0.10 18.86 7.97
C ILE A 682 -1.15 19.20 7.17
N ASP A 683 -2.30 19.01 7.80
CA ASP A 683 -3.60 19.11 7.19
C ASP A 683 -4.41 20.25 7.82
N TRP A 684 -4.93 21.13 6.99
CA TRP A 684 -6.03 22.01 7.36
C TRP A 684 -7.29 21.47 6.71
N ARG A 685 -8.33 21.29 7.52
CA ARG A 685 -9.59 20.71 7.06
C ARG A 685 -10.77 21.54 7.54
N GLN A 686 -11.74 21.76 6.66
CA GLN A 686 -12.99 22.42 6.99
C GLN A 686 -14.17 21.58 6.51
N ILE A 687 -14.95 21.11 7.44
CA ILE A 687 -16.15 20.30 7.24
C ILE A 687 -17.38 21.21 7.35
N ASN A 688 -18.24 21.19 6.33
CA ASN A 688 -19.53 21.86 6.36
C ASN A 688 -20.64 20.81 6.20
N THR A 689 -21.49 20.71 7.20
CA THR A 689 -22.63 19.78 7.20
C THR A 689 -23.85 20.43 7.87
N SER A 690 -24.93 19.70 8.01
CA SER A 690 -26.11 20.14 8.78
C SER A 690 -26.57 19.01 9.69
N TYR A 691 -27.08 19.36 10.85
CA TYR A 691 -27.75 18.44 11.76
C TYR A 691 -29.10 19.02 12.16
N ASN A 692 -30.21 18.27 11.96
CA ASN A 692 -31.58 18.77 12.15
C ASN A 692 -31.82 20.12 11.46
N ASN A 693 -31.34 20.26 10.21
CA ASN A 693 -31.40 21.47 9.37
C ASN A 693 -30.62 22.67 9.90
N LEU A 694 -29.84 22.53 10.95
CA LEU A 694 -28.97 23.57 11.46
C LEU A 694 -27.55 23.39 10.95
N PRO A 695 -26.90 24.44 10.44
CA PRO A 695 -25.57 24.33 9.86
C PRO A 695 -24.53 24.03 10.92
N VAL A 696 -23.65 23.10 10.62
CA VAL A 696 -22.50 22.73 11.45
C VAL A 696 -21.22 22.94 10.62
N ARG A 697 -20.31 23.74 11.14
CA ARG A 697 -19.00 24.00 10.55
C ARG A 697 -17.91 23.63 11.52
N ILE A 698 -17.02 22.74 11.11
CA ILE A 698 -15.86 22.30 11.89
C ILE A 698 -14.60 22.67 11.12
N THR A 699 -13.67 23.36 11.78
CA THR A 699 -12.35 23.64 11.21
C THR A 699 -11.31 23.01 12.11
N VAL A 700 -10.40 22.24 11.52
CA VAL A 700 -9.36 21.53 12.26
C VAL A 700 -8.01 21.66 11.56
N PHE A 701 -6.95 21.72 12.37
CA PHE A 701 -5.58 21.49 11.96
C PHE A 701 -5.13 20.20 12.60
N ASP A 702 -4.72 19.27 11.80
CA ASP A 702 -4.14 18.02 12.27
C ASP A 702 -2.83 17.73 11.52
N TYR A 703 -2.05 16.81 12.07
CA TYR A 703 -0.83 16.38 11.44
C TYR A 703 -0.56 14.91 11.72
N ASN A 704 0.14 14.29 10.79
CA ASN A 704 0.60 12.93 10.97
C ASN A 704 2.08 12.80 10.62
N ILE A 705 2.76 11.95 11.37
CA ILE A 705 4.17 11.64 11.22
C ILE A 705 4.30 10.13 11.10
N ASN A 706 4.93 9.69 10.01
CA ASN A 706 5.29 8.29 9.83
C ASN A 706 6.81 8.23 9.68
N THR A 707 7.45 7.38 10.46
CA THR A 707 8.90 7.21 10.43
C THR A 707 9.28 5.73 10.36
N THR A 708 10.31 5.44 9.59
CA THR A 708 10.95 4.12 9.55
C THR A 708 12.44 4.32 9.79
N GLN A 709 12.97 3.68 10.81
CA GLN A 709 14.37 3.68 11.18
C GLN A 709 14.95 2.30 10.89
N ARG A 710 15.88 2.22 9.94
CA ARG A 710 16.47 0.95 9.50
C ARG A 710 17.96 0.92 9.76
N PHE A 711 18.40 -0.11 10.48
CA PHE A 711 19.78 -0.36 10.84
C PHE A 711 20.25 -1.64 10.16
N THR A 712 21.25 -1.51 9.29
CA THR A 712 21.95 -2.66 8.69
C THR A 712 23.08 -3.06 9.61
N LEU A 713 22.98 -4.24 10.19
CA LEU A 713 23.91 -4.78 11.15
C LEU A 713 24.87 -5.80 10.48
N PRO A 714 26.01 -6.11 11.09
CA PRO A 714 26.91 -7.15 10.59
C PRO A 714 26.21 -8.51 10.42
N LYS A 715 26.78 -9.38 9.58
CA LYS A 715 26.28 -10.74 9.31
C LYS A 715 24.87 -10.78 8.73
N ASP A 716 24.49 -9.80 7.88
CA ASP A 716 23.21 -9.72 7.19
C ASP A 716 21.98 -9.63 8.10
N PHE A 717 22.16 -9.08 9.31
CA PHE A 717 21.04 -8.66 10.13
C PHE A 717 20.54 -7.28 9.73
N THR A 718 19.24 -7.10 9.79
CA THR A 718 18.58 -5.79 9.66
C THR A 718 17.67 -5.62 10.85
N PHE A 719 17.82 -4.53 11.60
CA PHE A 719 16.90 -4.10 12.64
C PHE A 719 16.11 -2.90 12.14
N GLU A 720 14.81 -2.87 12.39
CA GLU A 720 13.92 -1.84 11.93
C GLU A 720 12.93 -1.45 13.02
N VAL A 721 12.73 -0.14 13.16
CA VAL A 721 11.68 0.44 14.01
C VAL A 721 10.83 1.32 13.12
N THR A 722 9.52 1.09 13.15
CA THR A 722 8.54 1.95 12.50
C THR A 722 7.63 2.58 13.54
N GLY A 723 7.27 3.81 13.30
CA GLY A 723 6.34 4.52 14.16
C GLY A 723 5.42 5.41 13.36
N PHE A 724 4.19 5.52 13.81
CA PHE A 724 3.31 6.55 13.33
C PHE A 724 2.68 7.31 14.50
N TYR A 725 2.36 8.56 14.25
CA TYR A 725 1.62 9.43 15.14
C TYR A 725 0.59 10.21 14.31
N TYR A 726 -0.66 10.15 14.72
CA TYR A 726 -1.74 11.00 14.24
C TYR A 726 -2.16 11.90 15.39
N SER A 727 -2.18 13.20 15.18
CA SER A 727 -2.65 14.16 16.16
C SER A 727 -4.16 14.04 16.39
N THR A 728 -4.67 14.79 17.34
CA THR A 728 -6.13 15.00 17.48
C THR A 728 -6.72 15.47 16.16
N GLY A 729 -7.78 14.82 15.71
CA GLY A 729 -8.46 15.11 14.46
C GLY A 729 -9.98 14.98 14.58
N TYR A 730 -10.63 14.80 13.45
CA TYR A 730 -12.06 14.53 13.36
C TYR A 730 -12.34 13.36 12.43
N TRP A 731 -13.27 12.51 12.80
CA TRP A 731 -13.90 11.52 11.96
C TRP A 731 -15.36 11.92 11.79
N GLY A 732 -15.69 12.47 10.61
CA GLY A 732 -16.95 13.14 10.41
C GLY A 732 -17.14 14.28 11.42
N THR A 733 -18.18 14.21 12.25
CA THR A 733 -18.48 15.19 13.32
C THR A 733 -17.84 14.83 14.68
N SER A 734 -17.25 13.66 14.81
CA SER A 734 -16.66 13.16 16.04
C SER A 734 -15.19 13.56 16.16
N LYS A 735 -14.83 14.26 17.22
CA LYS A 735 -13.44 14.58 17.56
C LYS A 735 -12.74 13.33 18.07
N THR A 736 -11.52 13.06 17.55
CA THR A 736 -10.71 11.90 17.92
C THR A 736 -9.48 12.30 18.72
N ASP A 737 -9.09 11.47 19.68
CA ASP A 737 -7.84 11.62 20.40
C ASP A 737 -6.63 11.23 19.53
N PRO A 738 -5.41 11.67 19.88
CA PRO A 738 -4.21 11.25 19.16
C PRO A 738 -4.03 9.73 19.21
N ILE A 739 -3.55 9.18 18.07
CA ILE A 739 -3.24 7.76 17.93
C ILE A 739 -1.77 7.63 17.55
N TYR A 740 -1.04 6.75 18.20
CA TYR A 740 0.33 6.44 17.84
C TYR A 740 0.62 4.96 18.04
N GLN A 741 1.57 4.44 17.29
CA GLN A 741 2.01 3.05 17.38
C GLN A 741 3.50 2.98 17.08
N VAL A 742 4.19 2.08 17.75
CA VAL A 742 5.59 1.75 17.47
C VAL A 742 5.71 0.24 17.29
N ASP A 743 6.26 -0.15 16.16
CA ASP A 743 6.55 -1.52 15.80
C ASP A 743 8.06 -1.71 15.68
N ALA A 744 8.58 -2.91 15.98
CA ALA A 744 9.96 -3.24 15.74
C ALA A 744 10.11 -4.62 15.12
N GLY A 745 11.20 -4.81 14.39
CA GLY A 745 11.50 -6.09 13.78
C GLY A 745 12.98 -6.31 13.58
N ILE A 746 13.38 -7.55 13.66
CA ILE A 746 14.73 -7.97 13.30
C ILE A 746 14.65 -9.08 12.26
N GLN A 747 15.47 -8.94 11.23
CA GLN A 747 15.53 -9.89 10.13
C GLN A 747 16.94 -10.37 9.93
N LYS A 748 17.10 -11.67 9.70
CA LYS A 748 18.34 -12.32 9.27
C LYS A 748 18.18 -12.84 7.86
N LYS A 749 19.06 -12.42 6.93
CA LYS A 749 19.23 -13.08 5.62
C LYS A 749 20.39 -14.08 5.74
N PHE A 750 20.18 -15.30 5.27
CA PHE A 750 21.23 -16.33 5.28
C PHE A 750 22.12 -16.22 4.01
N LYS A 751 23.27 -16.87 4.03
CA LYS A 751 24.35 -16.70 3.01
C LYS A 751 23.91 -16.93 1.55
N ASN A 752 22.90 -17.75 1.34
CA ASN A 752 22.37 -18.00 -0.01
C ASN A 752 21.40 -16.90 -0.48
N ASN A 753 21.06 -15.91 0.35
CA ASN A 753 20.02 -14.89 0.15
C ASN A 753 18.63 -15.48 -0.18
N LYS A 754 18.46 -16.81 -0.05
CA LYS A 754 17.20 -17.51 -0.31
C LYS A 754 16.36 -17.63 0.95
N ASP A 755 17.02 -17.84 2.09
CA ASP A 755 16.37 -18.04 3.37
C ASP A 755 16.39 -16.75 4.18
N ILE A 756 15.22 -16.37 4.70
CA ILE A 756 15.02 -15.16 5.50
C ILE A 756 14.24 -15.55 6.75
N LEU A 757 14.78 -15.25 7.92
CA LEU A 757 14.06 -15.37 9.19
C LEU A 757 13.80 -13.96 9.73
N ARG A 758 12.54 -13.67 10.08
CA ARG A 758 12.11 -12.38 10.61
C ARG A 758 11.31 -12.56 11.89
N PHE A 759 11.68 -11.82 12.91
CA PHE A 759 10.89 -11.63 14.12
C PHE A 759 10.34 -10.22 14.12
N THR A 760 9.05 -10.05 14.42
CA THR A 760 8.37 -8.74 14.53
C THR A 760 7.59 -8.64 15.83
N ALA A 761 7.60 -7.44 16.41
CA ALA A 761 6.79 -7.03 17.54
C ALA A 761 5.93 -5.84 17.10
N ASN A 762 4.64 -6.06 16.99
CA ASN A 762 3.66 -5.03 16.63
C ASN A 762 3.13 -4.36 17.89
N ASP A 763 2.95 -3.04 17.83
CA ASP A 763 2.41 -2.20 18.90
C ASP A 763 3.09 -2.49 20.26
N MET A 764 4.41 -2.40 20.28
CA MET A 764 5.26 -2.77 21.43
C MET A 764 4.85 -2.15 22.75
N PHE A 765 4.20 -0.99 22.71
CA PHE A 765 3.78 -0.24 23.89
C PHE A 765 2.28 -0.36 24.18
N ASN A 766 1.56 -1.17 23.39
CA ASN A 766 0.09 -1.29 23.47
C ASN A 766 -0.60 0.11 23.47
N SER A 767 -0.08 0.99 22.64
CA SER A 767 -0.42 2.41 22.65
C SER A 767 -1.26 2.85 21.45
N GLY A 768 -1.09 2.14 20.32
CA GLY A 768 -1.57 2.61 19.03
C GLY A 768 -2.97 2.22 18.67
N THR A 769 -3.61 1.45 19.48
CA THR A 769 -4.81 0.74 19.08
C THR A 769 -6.07 1.14 19.80
N THR A 770 -5.98 2.09 20.74
CA THR A 770 -7.17 2.64 21.41
C THR A 770 -7.64 3.86 20.64
N PHE A 771 -8.68 3.71 19.84
CA PHE A 771 -9.38 4.79 19.17
C PHE A 771 -10.40 5.38 20.16
N LYS A 772 -10.24 6.65 20.49
CA LYS A 772 -11.19 7.39 21.34
C LYS A 772 -11.82 8.49 20.53
N TYR A 773 -13.14 8.67 20.72
CA TYR A 773 -13.86 9.73 20.05
C TYR A 773 -14.89 10.39 20.98
N VAL A 774 -15.19 11.64 20.68
CA VAL A 774 -16.22 12.43 21.37
C VAL A 774 -17.01 13.21 20.33
N GLU A 775 -18.31 13.05 20.33
CA GLU A 775 -19.25 13.82 19.55
C GLU A 775 -20.13 14.66 20.45
N LYS A 776 -20.16 15.96 20.21
CA LYS A 776 -21.05 16.89 20.88
C LYS A 776 -22.00 17.46 19.83
N LEU A 777 -23.25 17.12 19.93
CA LEU A 777 -24.30 17.66 19.06
C LEU A 777 -25.07 18.74 19.85
N PRO A 778 -24.68 20.02 19.73
CA PRO A 778 -25.20 21.10 20.58
C PRO A 778 -26.71 21.26 20.51
N ILE A 779 -27.28 20.88 19.38
CA ILE A 779 -28.68 21.14 19.04
C ILE A 779 -29.66 20.18 19.70
N SER A 780 -29.17 19.00 20.12
CA SER A 780 -30.01 17.94 20.70
C SER A 780 -29.75 17.71 22.18
N GLY A 781 -28.80 18.44 22.77
CA GLY A 781 -28.30 18.14 24.11
C GLY A 781 -27.66 16.76 24.21
N THR A 782 -27.14 16.28 23.08
CA THR A 782 -26.56 14.92 22.96
C THR A 782 -25.07 15.00 23.12
N TYR A 783 -24.52 14.09 23.92
CA TYR A 783 -23.12 13.84 24.08
C TYR A 783 -22.88 12.36 23.86
N ILE A 784 -21.97 12.02 22.96
CA ILE A 784 -21.56 10.64 22.69
C ILE A 784 -20.04 10.57 22.84
N SER A 785 -19.55 9.58 23.55
CA SER A 785 -18.13 9.27 23.60
C SER A 785 -17.93 7.75 23.56
N GLY A 786 -16.83 7.32 22.99
CA GLY A 786 -16.49 5.91 22.99
C GLY A 786 -15.00 5.67 22.84
N SER A 787 -14.59 4.49 23.23
CA SER A 787 -13.25 4.00 22.98
C SER A 787 -13.29 2.56 22.50
N PHE A 788 -12.43 2.22 21.54
CA PHE A 788 -12.21 0.86 21.06
C PHE A 788 -10.72 0.57 21.04
N ASN A 789 -10.33 -0.57 21.58
CA ASN A 789 -8.97 -1.06 21.40
C ASN A 789 -8.97 -2.13 20.30
N PHE A 790 -8.20 -1.94 19.23
CA PHE A 790 -8.14 -2.88 18.12
C PHE A 790 -7.27 -4.11 18.36
N GLY A 791 -6.64 -4.24 19.54
CA GLY A 791 -5.94 -5.44 19.97
C GLY A 791 -4.77 -5.87 19.07
N MET A 792 -3.98 -4.92 18.58
CA MET A 792 -2.96 -5.18 17.56
C MET A 792 -1.61 -5.68 18.10
N VAL A 793 -1.44 -5.78 19.43
CA VAL A 793 -0.19 -6.33 20.00
C VAL A 793 0.01 -7.75 19.54
N ALA A 794 1.10 -7.99 18.80
CA ALA A 794 1.43 -9.32 18.30
C ALA A 794 2.94 -9.50 18.09
N TYR A 795 3.43 -10.66 18.47
CA TYR A 795 4.79 -11.12 18.20
C TYR A 795 4.73 -12.21 17.16
N LYS A 796 5.48 -12.06 16.06
CA LYS A 796 5.43 -12.99 14.92
C LYS A 796 6.84 -13.43 14.53
N LEU A 797 6.98 -14.70 14.23
CA LEU A 797 8.18 -15.27 13.61
C LEU A 797 7.81 -15.77 12.22
N THR A 798 8.45 -15.24 11.20
CA THR A 798 8.21 -15.60 9.80
C THR A 798 9.49 -16.15 9.18
N PHE A 799 9.38 -17.35 8.61
CA PHE A 799 10.41 -17.93 7.75
C PHE A 799 9.97 -17.80 6.29
N THR A 800 10.87 -17.34 5.43
CA THR A 800 10.63 -17.24 3.97
C THR A 800 11.76 -17.94 3.24
N HIS A 801 11.43 -18.78 2.26
CA HIS A 801 12.36 -19.41 1.34
C HIS A 801 12.06 -19.01 -0.11
N ASN A 802 13.09 -18.49 -0.79
CA ASN A 802 13.04 -18.15 -2.22
C ASN A 802 13.74 -19.26 -3.03
N PHE A 803 13.09 -19.75 -4.07
CA PHE A 803 13.62 -20.84 -4.91
C PHE A 803 13.61 -20.48 -6.39
N GLY A 804 14.38 -21.28 -7.16
CA GLY A 804 14.45 -21.17 -8.61
C GLY A 804 15.43 -20.12 -9.12
N ASN A 805 15.24 -19.73 -10.38
CA ASN A 805 16.11 -18.79 -11.08
C ASN A 805 15.62 -17.35 -10.90
N ASN A 806 16.36 -16.54 -10.16
CA ASN A 806 16.02 -15.15 -9.88
C ASN A 806 16.13 -14.22 -11.12
N THR A 807 16.57 -14.71 -12.26
CA THR A 807 16.68 -13.94 -13.51
C THR A 807 15.51 -14.19 -14.47
N LEU A 808 14.51 -14.99 -14.08
CA LEU A 808 13.33 -15.24 -14.90
C LEU A 808 12.48 -13.99 -15.07
N LYS A 809 12.01 -13.80 -16.30
CA LYS A 809 11.03 -12.76 -16.62
C LYS A 809 9.71 -13.07 -15.93
N GLU A 810 9.28 -12.17 -15.05
CA GLU A 810 7.93 -12.19 -14.57
C GLU A 810 6.96 -11.63 -15.63
N LYS A 811 5.73 -11.89 -15.39
CA LYS A 811 4.46 -11.49 -15.92
C LYS A 811 4.40 -10.20 -16.73
N ARG A 812 3.71 -10.23 -17.82
CA ARG A 812 3.33 -9.10 -18.67
C ARG A 812 2.49 -8.04 -17.95
N ASN A 813 2.63 -6.78 -18.37
CA ASN A 813 1.72 -5.68 -17.99
C ASN A 813 0.28 -5.94 -18.46
N ARG A 814 -0.66 -5.97 -17.51
CA ARG A 814 -2.10 -5.98 -17.78
C ARG A 814 -2.77 -4.89 -16.97
N LEU A 815 -3.55 -4.05 -17.61
CA LEU A 815 -4.54 -3.23 -16.94
C LEU A 815 -5.77 -4.13 -16.73
N THR A 816 -6.24 -4.29 -15.50
CA THR A 816 -7.59 -4.75 -15.23
C THR A 816 -8.36 -3.54 -14.76
N HIS A 817 -9.42 -3.18 -15.46
CA HIS A 817 -10.20 -1.97 -15.20
C HIS A 817 -11.36 -2.23 -14.22
N ALA A 818 -11.24 -3.28 -13.40
CA ALA A 818 -12.27 -3.69 -12.46
C ALA A 818 -12.00 -3.25 -11.01
N GLU A 819 -11.02 -2.37 -10.81
CA GLU A 819 -10.52 -2.05 -9.48
C GLU A 819 -11.47 -1.20 -8.65
N ASP A 820 -12.08 -0.21 -9.28
CA ASP A 820 -13.00 0.66 -8.55
C ASP A 820 -14.20 -0.13 -8.06
N GLU A 821 -14.67 -1.08 -8.86
CA GLU A 821 -15.74 -1.99 -8.48
C GLU A 821 -15.32 -2.91 -7.34
N LEU A 822 -14.06 -3.40 -7.35
CA LEU A 822 -13.51 -4.20 -6.25
C LEU A 822 -13.38 -3.38 -4.98
N ASN A 823 -12.97 -2.11 -5.07
CA ASN A 823 -12.83 -1.23 -3.90
C ASN A 823 -14.19 -0.84 -3.32
N ARG A 824 -15.23 -0.71 -4.15
CA ARG A 824 -16.61 -0.42 -3.70
C ARG A 824 -17.27 -1.59 -2.95
N VAL A 825 -16.73 -2.79 -3.07
CA VAL A 825 -17.21 -3.99 -2.34
C VAL A 825 -16.37 -4.27 -1.10
N ARG A 826 -15.16 -3.70 -1.01
CA ARG A 826 -14.32 -3.81 0.18
C ARG A 826 -14.88 -2.94 1.31
N ASN A 827 -15.02 -3.54 2.48
CA ASN A 827 -15.21 -2.86 3.76
C ASN A 827 -14.20 -3.37 4.77
#